data_298f01b673ebf02e3f0ca8c0b13d95f9
#
_entry.id   298f01b673ebf02e3f0ca8c0b13d95f9
#
_cell.length_a   1.000
_cell.length_b   1.000
_cell.length_c   1.000
_cell.angle_alpha   90.00
_cell.angle_beta   90.00
_cell.angle_gamma   90.00
#
_symmetry.space_group_name_H-M   'P 1'
#
loop_
_entity.id
_entity.type
_entity.pdbx_description
1 polymer ?
#
loop_
_entity_poly.entity_id
_entity_poly.type
_entity_poly.pdbx_seq_one_letter_code
_entity_poly.pdbx_strand_id
1 'polypeptide(L)'
;MKLPMVIVGILVGAVLGIAGIVIYPILGLLSPLLGMFIGACAGGVAGVFTLKYSVLSYQRSVEAKSTMCRLDAYFGIFAATIFGGILGLIATFWVLTILYGRMNHVQLLTGIAFGAFLGGFPTVIYVRRYIRELKEIQYAKYLVSLPENAGNLIKSIIGQMRYRKKVQDDVMAELAGHFEDELRDCKTNEEREQKARRLIEDFGDAKLLAVLLRRAKKRCRPLWRTVVARTFQTIGVLILCLALYTTWFLTGKPVISVDYLEIINQMSRPQITDTDNAWPHYEKAFSLLVEPNESLKRMAAFKNYREAVYLQFNKLTTTEQLEIRKWVEQNNAAWQEFAAGSLKPYSYRKVEYNEKDESDKMLWNIILPHLGTLSDLAKAGIWRCRMEIEQGQPHLAVADCLAIVRAGKHLQNNKMSTVEQLVGSSLAGLGCAEIEHIAATQDLSAEDLEQLGQQLTKIYPDGYPLTNLEGEKIMFLDVVQHLFTDGGPGGGHLIPKRFLDFELRTSGVHERPNEHLIVPYTATAMTHIRRDETIDKANEIYDQLNKTIKISPYDRHINRIKTSDEILTELPRYKYSLFHIFLPGSDRVSESELVYRGKTQYEATLTILALQQWQMEKGDYPETLNNLVESGYLKELPMDPFSDQPLVYKRTADNFTLYSVGLNFKDDGGQVYRDEKGKPQLWHDEFGDAVFWPVQKSEVEQ
;
A
#
# COMPACT_ATOMS: atom_id res chain seq x y z
N MET A 1 8.62 -42.22 27.50
CA MET A 1 9.51 -41.67 26.41
C MET A 1 8.80 -41.49 25.08
N LYS A 2 7.58 -41.98 24.88
CA LYS A 2 6.91 -42.04 23.53
C LYS A 2 5.95 -40.89 23.23
N LEU A 3 5.38 -40.21 24.21
CA LEU A 3 4.50 -39.04 23.99
C LEU A 3 5.26 -37.79 23.56
N PRO A 4 6.46 -37.47 24.13
CA PRO A 4 7.21 -36.29 23.67
C PRO A 4 7.68 -36.39 22.21
N MET A 5 7.96 -37.58 21.69
CA MET A 5 8.43 -37.74 20.30
C MET A 5 7.31 -37.61 19.26
N VAL A 6 6.10 -38.01 19.57
CA VAL A 6 4.94 -37.73 18.69
C VAL A 6 4.66 -36.24 18.67
N ILE A 7 4.76 -35.59 19.82
CA ILE A 7 4.61 -34.11 19.91
C ILE A 7 5.76 -33.39 19.19
N VAL A 8 7.01 -33.90 19.29
CA VAL A 8 8.15 -33.37 18.53
C VAL A 8 7.94 -33.55 17.02
N GLY A 9 7.43 -34.71 16.58
CA GLY A 9 7.09 -34.92 15.16
C GLY A 9 6.00 -33.97 14.65
N ILE A 10 4.97 -33.72 15.46
CA ILE A 10 3.90 -32.74 15.12
C ILE A 10 4.44 -31.32 15.12
N LEU A 11 5.29 -30.95 16.08
CA LEU A 11 5.89 -29.62 16.15
C LEU A 11 6.93 -29.39 15.05
N VAL A 12 7.74 -30.36 14.71
CA VAL A 12 8.67 -30.28 13.58
C VAL A 12 7.89 -30.18 12.27
N GLY A 13 6.81 -30.93 12.11
CA GLY A 13 5.90 -30.82 10.98
C GLY A 13 5.24 -29.43 10.87
N ALA A 14 4.81 -28.87 12.01
CA ALA A 14 4.24 -27.52 12.08
C ALA A 14 5.29 -26.43 11.77
N VAL A 15 6.50 -26.54 12.30
CA VAL A 15 7.61 -25.60 12.03
C VAL A 15 8.06 -25.68 10.57
N LEU A 16 8.15 -26.88 10.00
CA LEU A 16 8.45 -27.07 8.57
C LEU A 16 7.31 -26.58 7.69
N GLY A 17 6.06 -26.69 8.14
CA GLY A 17 4.89 -26.11 7.46
C GLY A 17 4.92 -24.59 7.46
N ILE A 18 5.24 -23.96 8.59
CA ILE A 18 5.41 -22.50 8.73
C ILE A 18 6.61 -22.01 7.90
N ALA A 19 7.74 -22.71 7.94
CA ALA A 19 8.88 -22.42 7.09
C ALA A 19 8.54 -22.55 5.59
N GLY A 20 7.71 -23.53 5.22
CA GLY A 20 7.17 -23.67 3.87
C GLY A 20 6.29 -22.48 3.45
N ILE A 21 5.48 -21.93 4.34
CA ILE A 21 4.64 -20.74 4.08
C ILE A 21 5.51 -19.49 3.86
N VAL A 22 6.64 -19.36 4.54
CA VAL A 22 7.56 -18.22 4.40
C VAL A 22 8.44 -18.35 3.14
N ILE A 23 8.81 -19.57 2.76
CA ILE A 23 9.69 -19.83 1.60
C ILE A 23 8.90 -19.92 0.29
N TYR A 24 7.63 -20.28 0.32
CA TYR A 24 6.77 -20.46 -0.86
C TYR A 24 6.56 -19.18 -1.72
N PRO A 25 6.38 -17.98 -1.17
CA PRO A 25 6.33 -16.75 -1.98
C PRO A 25 7.63 -16.44 -2.71
N ILE A 26 8.77 -16.93 -2.18
CA ILE A 26 10.10 -16.69 -2.77
C ILE A 26 10.37 -17.62 -3.96
N LEU A 27 9.78 -18.82 -3.95
CA LEU A 27 10.03 -19.85 -4.98
C LEU A 27 8.97 -19.93 -6.07
N GLY A 28 7.81 -19.28 -5.95
CA GLY A 28 6.77 -19.00 -6.99
C GLY A 28 6.43 -20.09 -8.03
N LEU A 29 7.02 -21.30 -7.99
CA LEU A 29 7.06 -22.27 -9.08
C LEU A 29 6.70 -23.72 -8.71
N LEU A 30 6.40 -24.02 -7.44
CA LEU A 30 6.13 -25.39 -7.04
C LEU A 30 4.63 -25.68 -6.99
N SER A 31 4.19 -26.61 -7.86
CA SER A 31 2.78 -27.01 -7.96
C SER A 31 2.23 -27.54 -6.63
N PRO A 32 0.92 -27.40 -6.38
CA PRO A 32 0.24 -27.95 -5.18
C PRO A 32 0.48 -29.45 -4.96
N LEU A 33 0.76 -30.21 -6.03
CA LEU A 33 1.10 -31.64 -5.97
C LEU A 33 2.41 -31.93 -5.24
N LEU A 34 3.41 -31.06 -5.32
CA LEU A 34 4.67 -31.24 -4.61
C LEU A 34 4.51 -30.98 -3.10
N GLY A 35 3.67 -30.02 -2.71
CA GLY A 35 3.30 -29.80 -1.31
C GLY A 35 2.57 -30.98 -0.69
N MET A 36 1.66 -31.61 -1.43
CA MET A 36 0.98 -32.87 -1.02
C MET A 36 1.96 -34.03 -0.86
N PHE A 37 2.91 -34.16 -1.77
CA PHE A 37 3.92 -35.22 -1.75
C PHE A 37 4.87 -35.06 -0.55
N ILE A 38 5.34 -33.85 -0.30
CA ILE A 38 6.23 -33.53 0.84
C ILE A 38 5.50 -33.74 2.17
N GLY A 39 4.23 -33.34 2.28
CA GLY A 39 3.39 -33.55 3.48
C GLY A 39 3.12 -35.03 3.77
N ALA A 40 2.82 -35.81 2.70
CA ALA A 40 2.62 -37.26 2.82
C ALA A 40 3.93 -37.98 3.19
N CYS A 41 5.06 -37.59 2.60
CA CYS A 41 6.39 -38.14 2.93
C CYS A 41 6.81 -37.78 4.37
N ALA A 42 6.62 -36.54 4.81
CA ALA A 42 6.95 -36.10 6.18
C ALA A 42 6.09 -36.79 7.24
N GLY A 43 4.79 -36.94 6.99
CA GLY A 43 3.87 -37.71 7.83
C GLY A 43 4.22 -39.20 7.90
N GLY A 44 4.58 -39.79 6.75
CA GLY A 44 5.02 -41.17 6.63
C GLY A 44 6.36 -41.42 7.37
N VAL A 45 7.34 -40.54 7.18
CA VAL A 45 8.66 -40.62 7.85
C VAL A 45 8.51 -40.45 9.36
N ALA A 46 7.72 -39.50 9.85
CA ALA A 46 7.44 -39.34 11.28
C ALA A 46 6.77 -40.56 11.87
N GLY A 47 5.81 -41.17 11.13
CA GLY A 47 5.16 -42.44 11.50
C GLY A 47 6.15 -43.59 11.60
N VAL A 48 7.03 -43.79 10.63
CA VAL A 48 8.08 -44.83 10.60
C VAL A 48 9.11 -44.66 11.70
N PHE A 49 9.56 -43.41 11.96
CA PHE A 49 10.47 -43.13 13.09
C PHE A 49 9.85 -43.42 14.44
N THR A 50 8.58 -43.07 14.64
CA THR A 50 7.84 -43.36 15.87
C THR A 50 7.69 -44.87 16.07
N LEU A 51 7.48 -45.59 14.98
CA LEU A 51 7.37 -47.06 14.95
C LEU A 51 8.72 -47.73 15.27
N LYS A 52 9.78 -47.36 14.57
CA LYS A 52 11.12 -47.92 14.73
C LYS A 52 11.64 -47.75 16.16
N TYR A 53 11.39 -46.60 16.77
CA TYR A 53 11.79 -46.33 18.16
C TYR A 53 10.92 -47.08 19.18
N SER A 54 9.66 -47.31 18.85
CA SER A 54 8.76 -48.14 19.67
C SER A 54 9.21 -49.59 19.72
N VAL A 55 9.70 -50.09 18.60
CA VAL A 55 10.16 -51.45 18.41
C VAL A 55 11.55 -51.68 19.06
N LEU A 56 12.50 -50.75 18.84
CA LEU A 56 13.82 -50.80 19.46
C LEU A 56 13.75 -50.77 21.00
N SER A 57 12.81 -50.03 21.58
CA SER A 57 12.54 -50.00 22.99
C SER A 57 11.92 -51.32 23.54
N TYR A 58 11.20 -52.05 22.67
CA TYR A 58 10.60 -53.35 22.99
C TYR A 58 11.63 -54.49 22.86
N GLN A 59 12.51 -54.46 21.83
CA GLN A 59 13.56 -55.45 21.62
C GLN A 59 14.59 -55.54 22.76
N ARG A 60 14.83 -54.41 23.48
CA ARG A 60 15.69 -54.38 24.68
C ARG A 60 15.04 -54.97 25.92
N SER A 61 13.73 -55.33 25.91
CA SER A 61 13.01 -55.78 27.08
C SER A 61 12.45 -57.18 26.96
N VAL A 62 12.62 -57.85 25.80
CA VAL A 62 12.10 -59.21 25.58
C VAL A 62 13.03 -59.97 24.65
N GLU A 63 13.97 -60.71 25.15
CA GLU A 63 14.59 -61.84 24.46
C GLU A 63 13.60 -62.98 24.35
N ALA A 64 13.42 -63.47 23.14
CA ALA A 64 12.85 -64.76 22.73
C ALA A 64 11.49 -64.81 22.06
N LYS A 65 11.56 -65.44 20.89
CA LYS A 65 10.58 -66.31 20.23
C LYS A 65 9.24 -65.73 19.75
N SER A 66 9.24 -65.12 18.61
CA SER A 66 8.43 -65.40 17.42
C SER A 66 8.52 -64.21 16.44
N THR A 67 9.27 -64.40 15.39
CA THR A 67 9.53 -63.44 14.30
C THR A 67 8.28 -63.18 13.46
N MET A 68 7.30 -64.07 13.45
CA MET A 68 6.13 -63.98 12.57
C MET A 68 5.06 -62.99 13.06
N CYS A 69 4.74 -62.95 14.35
CA CYS A 69 3.81 -61.93 14.89
C CYS A 69 4.30 -60.48 14.84
N ARG A 70 5.60 -60.30 14.63
CA ARG A 70 6.19 -58.95 14.54
C ARG A 70 6.00 -58.35 13.14
N LEU A 71 6.14 -59.14 12.07
CA LEU A 71 5.97 -58.68 10.68
C LEU A 71 4.52 -58.27 10.40
N ASP A 72 3.53 -59.03 10.89
CA ASP A 72 2.12 -58.72 10.71
C ASP A 72 1.66 -57.45 11.41
N ALA A 73 2.17 -57.20 12.60
CA ALA A 73 1.91 -55.92 13.32
C ALA A 73 2.55 -54.72 12.60
N TYR A 74 3.73 -54.89 12.00
CA TYR A 74 4.38 -53.87 11.21
C TYR A 74 3.62 -53.53 9.94
N PHE A 75 3.19 -54.60 9.21
CA PHE A 75 2.46 -54.44 7.98
C PHE A 75 1.09 -53.78 8.20
N GLY A 76 0.39 -54.17 9.27
CA GLY A 76 -0.91 -53.58 9.63
C GLY A 76 -0.82 -52.10 10.02
N ILE A 77 0.23 -51.71 10.73
CA ILE A 77 0.44 -50.30 11.13
C ILE A 77 0.87 -49.46 9.95
N PHE A 78 1.74 -49.98 9.10
CA PHE A 78 2.19 -49.31 7.86
C PHE A 78 1.03 -49.13 6.89
N ALA A 79 0.23 -50.19 6.66
CA ALA A 79 -0.96 -50.15 5.82
C ALA A 79 -2.02 -49.16 6.37
N ALA A 80 -2.29 -49.16 7.68
CA ALA A 80 -3.25 -48.26 8.30
C ALA A 80 -2.81 -46.79 8.22
N THR A 81 -1.51 -46.50 8.32
CA THR A 81 -0.98 -45.11 8.23
C THR A 81 -1.07 -44.59 6.80
N ILE A 82 -0.72 -45.41 5.82
CA ILE A 82 -0.85 -45.06 4.40
C ILE A 82 -2.31 -44.93 3.98
N PHE A 83 -3.15 -45.91 4.38
CA PHE A 83 -4.56 -45.92 4.02
C PHE A 83 -5.34 -44.78 4.68
N GLY A 84 -5.03 -44.45 5.94
CA GLY A 84 -5.59 -43.30 6.65
C GLY A 84 -5.16 -41.98 6.03
N GLY A 85 -3.90 -41.86 5.59
CA GLY A 85 -3.39 -40.69 4.86
C GLY A 85 -4.07 -40.48 3.51
N ILE A 86 -4.22 -41.56 2.73
CA ILE A 86 -4.90 -41.54 1.41
C ILE A 86 -6.38 -41.23 1.56
N LEU A 87 -7.10 -41.86 2.51
CA LEU A 87 -8.51 -41.58 2.75
C LEU A 87 -8.74 -40.14 3.25
N GLY A 88 -7.85 -39.62 4.09
CA GLY A 88 -7.90 -38.24 4.54
C GLY A 88 -7.71 -37.25 3.37
N LEU A 89 -6.79 -37.54 2.44
CA LEU A 89 -6.57 -36.76 1.22
C LEU A 89 -7.78 -36.79 0.29
N ILE A 90 -8.35 -37.98 0.05
CA ILE A 90 -9.53 -38.15 -0.81
C ILE A 90 -10.75 -37.45 -0.21
N ALA A 91 -11.02 -37.63 1.09
CA ALA A 91 -12.14 -36.99 1.76
C ALA A 91 -12.01 -35.46 1.76
N THR A 92 -10.80 -34.94 2.00
CA THR A 92 -10.53 -33.51 1.97
C THR A 92 -10.69 -32.95 0.56
N PHE A 93 -10.17 -33.63 -0.44
CA PHE A 93 -10.33 -33.26 -1.86
C PHE A 93 -11.81 -33.19 -2.27
N TRP A 94 -12.61 -34.19 -1.92
CA TRP A 94 -14.04 -34.25 -2.22
C TRP A 94 -14.86 -33.17 -1.51
N VAL A 95 -14.65 -32.98 -0.22
CA VAL A 95 -15.38 -31.98 0.58
C VAL A 95 -15.04 -30.55 0.09
N LEU A 96 -13.79 -30.28 -0.18
CA LEU A 96 -13.36 -28.95 -0.61
C LEU A 96 -13.74 -28.64 -2.07
N THR A 97 -13.73 -29.64 -2.96
CA THR A 97 -14.20 -29.47 -4.35
C THR A 97 -15.71 -29.19 -4.40
N ILE A 98 -16.49 -29.84 -3.53
CA ILE A 98 -17.94 -29.64 -3.44
C ILE A 98 -18.29 -28.27 -2.84
N LEU A 99 -17.55 -27.81 -1.82
CA LEU A 99 -17.88 -26.57 -1.08
C LEU A 99 -17.38 -25.30 -1.75
N TYR A 100 -16.28 -25.32 -2.49
CA TYR A 100 -15.59 -24.11 -2.91
C TYR A 100 -15.17 -24.03 -4.40
N GLY A 101 -15.39 -25.03 -5.19
CA GLY A 101 -15.09 -25.04 -6.64
C GLY A 101 -13.62 -24.82 -7.05
N ARG A 102 -12.77 -24.33 -6.16
CA ARG A 102 -11.31 -24.15 -6.33
C ARG A 102 -10.60 -24.28 -4.97
N MET A 103 -9.47 -24.95 -4.96
CA MET A 103 -8.70 -25.22 -3.74
C MET A 103 -7.70 -24.10 -3.43
N ASN A 104 -7.78 -23.49 -2.25
CA ASN A 104 -6.83 -22.53 -1.69
C ASN A 104 -5.73 -23.23 -0.88
N HIS A 105 -4.53 -22.61 -0.78
CA HIS A 105 -3.40 -23.16 -0.02
C HIS A 105 -3.69 -23.43 1.46
N VAL A 106 -4.56 -22.63 2.10
CA VAL A 106 -5.00 -22.83 3.49
C VAL A 106 -5.84 -24.11 3.61
N GLN A 107 -6.68 -24.39 2.64
CA GLN A 107 -7.53 -25.59 2.59
C GLN A 107 -6.68 -26.85 2.37
N LEU A 108 -5.62 -26.74 1.58
CA LEU A 108 -4.63 -27.81 1.39
C LEU A 108 -3.89 -28.13 2.69
N LEU A 109 -3.41 -27.11 3.43
CA LEU A 109 -2.73 -27.28 4.72
C LEU A 109 -3.66 -27.85 5.79
N THR A 110 -4.91 -27.41 5.83
CA THR A 110 -5.94 -27.94 6.75
C THR A 110 -6.25 -29.40 6.43
N GLY A 111 -6.32 -29.75 5.13
CA GLY A 111 -6.50 -31.12 4.67
C GLY A 111 -5.35 -32.05 5.04
N ILE A 112 -4.11 -31.58 4.90
CA ILE A 112 -2.90 -32.32 5.31
C ILE A 112 -2.89 -32.52 6.83
N ALA A 113 -3.19 -31.50 7.63
CA ALA A 113 -3.25 -31.58 9.09
C ALA A 113 -4.38 -32.51 9.55
N PHE A 114 -5.53 -32.46 8.92
CA PHE A 114 -6.70 -33.31 9.21
C PHE A 114 -6.45 -34.78 8.78
N GLY A 115 -5.84 -35.01 7.64
CA GLY A 115 -5.43 -36.34 7.18
C GLY A 115 -4.38 -36.97 8.08
N ALA A 116 -3.39 -36.21 8.53
CA ALA A 116 -2.39 -36.66 9.50
C ALA A 116 -3.00 -36.96 10.87
N PHE A 117 -4.01 -36.22 11.30
CA PHE A 117 -4.77 -36.44 12.54
C PHE A 117 -5.63 -37.67 12.43
N LEU A 118 -6.40 -37.85 11.36
CA LEU A 118 -7.28 -38.99 11.15
C LEU A 118 -6.50 -40.31 10.94
N GLY A 119 -5.37 -40.29 10.26
CA GLY A 119 -4.52 -41.45 10.04
C GLY A 119 -3.67 -41.82 11.26
N GLY A 120 -3.12 -40.81 11.94
CA GLY A 120 -2.22 -41.00 13.08
C GLY A 120 -2.92 -41.30 14.39
N PHE A 121 -4.09 -40.75 14.67
CA PHE A 121 -4.77 -40.87 15.95
C PHE A 121 -5.34 -42.29 16.20
N PRO A 122 -6.05 -42.95 15.28
CA PRO A 122 -6.49 -44.33 15.43
C PRO A 122 -5.32 -45.30 15.59
N THR A 123 -4.22 -45.09 14.85
CA THR A 123 -3.02 -45.92 14.94
C THR A 123 -2.37 -45.85 16.31
N VAL A 124 -2.29 -44.66 16.90
CA VAL A 124 -1.78 -44.48 18.28
C VAL A 124 -2.68 -45.19 19.30
N ILE A 125 -4.00 -45.11 19.13
CA ILE A 125 -4.97 -45.80 20.02
C ILE A 125 -4.82 -47.33 19.88
N TYR A 126 -4.77 -47.84 18.65
CA TYR A 126 -4.62 -49.28 18.39
C TYR A 126 -3.32 -49.86 18.95
N VAL A 127 -2.19 -49.17 18.70
CA VAL A 127 -0.89 -49.57 19.26
C VAL A 127 -0.89 -49.52 20.79
N ARG A 128 -1.54 -48.51 21.40
CA ARG A 128 -1.68 -48.44 22.86
C ARG A 128 -2.51 -49.59 23.40
N ARG A 129 -3.59 -49.98 22.72
CA ARG A 129 -4.47 -51.08 23.12
C ARG A 129 -3.74 -52.42 23.01
N TYR A 130 -3.08 -52.66 21.88
CA TYR A 130 -2.29 -53.86 21.62
C TYR A 130 -1.10 -54.04 22.59
N ILE A 131 -0.34 -52.98 22.86
CA ILE A 131 0.73 -52.99 23.87
C ILE A 131 0.16 -53.23 25.28
N ARG A 132 -1.06 -52.81 25.56
CA ARG A 132 -1.73 -53.06 26.86
C ARG A 132 -2.07 -54.54 27.01
N GLU A 133 -2.68 -55.13 26.00
CA GLU A 133 -3.06 -56.55 26.01
C GLU A 133 -1.83 -57.46 26.12
N LEU A 134 -0.76 -57.20 25.41
CA LEU A 134 0.51 -57.93 25.51
C LEU A 134 1.12 -57.85 26.93
N LYS A 135 0.99 -56.73 27.60
CA LYS A 135 1.50 -56.53 28.96
C LYS A 135 0.64 -57.21 30.02
N GLU A 136 -0.66 -57.21 29.85
CA GLU A 136 -1.59 -57.91 30.77
C GLU A 136 -1.32 -59.42 30.75
N ILE A 137 -1.03 -60.00 29.61
CA ILE A 137 -0.60 -61.40 29.48
C ILE A 137 0.74 -61.66 30.18
N GLN A 138 1.72 -60.75 30.07
CA GLN A 138 3.04 -60.86 30.67
C GLN A 138 2.96 -60.74 32.20
N TYR A 139 2.14 -59.82 32.72
CA TYR A 139 1.96 -59.61 34.16
C TYR A 139 1.12 -60.71 34.83
N ALA A 140 0.13 -61.25 34.15
CA ALA A 140 -0.58 -62.43 34.65
C ALA A 140 0.39 -63.58 34.89
N LYS A 141 1.42 -63.73 34.05
CA LYS A 141 2.43 -64.78 34.21
C LYS A 141 3.28 -64.64 35.51
N TYR A 142 3.66 -63.41 35.89
CA TYR A 142 4.42 -63.16 37.15
C TYR A 142 3.61 -63.33 38.38
N LEU A 143 2.30 -63.11 38.41
CA LEU A 143 1.44 -63.24 39.56
C LEU A 143 0.91 -64.68 39.74
N VAL A 144 0.87 -65.47 38.65
CA VAL A 144 0.42 -66.88 38.68
C VAL A 144 1.43 -67.82 39.40
N SER A 145 2.72 -67.43 39.39
CA SER A 145 3.79 -68.20 40.10
C SER A 145 3.78 -67.97 41.62
N LEU A 146 3.08 -66.93 42.06
CA LEU A 146 3.08 -66.54 43.48
C LEU A 146 1.83 -67.07 44.22
N PRO A 147 1.91 -67.36 45.56
CA PRO A 147 0.75 -67.62 46.42
C PRO A 147 -0.28 -66.49 46.32
N GLU A 148 -1.58 -66.82 46.36
CA GLU A 148 -2.66 -65.86 46.10
C GLU A 148 -2.61 -64.65 47.04
N ASN A 149 -2.23 -64.84 48.31
CA ASN A 149 -2.09 -63.79 49.32
C ASN A 149 -1.00 -62.74 48.89
N ALA A 150 0.13 -63.16 48.38
CA ALA A 150 1.20 -62.33 47.92
C ALA A 150 0.79 -61.57 46.65
N GLY A 151 0.10 -62.24 45.71
CA GLY A 151 -0.44 -61.62 44.52
C GLY A 151 -1.48 -60.53 44.83
N ASN A 152 -2.33 -60.76 45.81
CA ASN A 152 -3.34 -59.75 46.22
C ASN A 152 -2.72 -58.54 46.93
N LEU A 153 -1.66 -58.71 47.74
CA LEU A 153 -0.92 -57.59 48.32
C LEU A 153 -0.27 -56.73 47.23
N ILE A 154 0.42 -57.34 46.28
CA ILE A 154 1.07 -56.60 45.17
C ILE A 154 0.02 -55.83 44.39
N LYS A 155 -1.10 -56.40 44.01
CA LYS A 155 -2.22 -55.70 43.32
C LYS A 155 -2.74 -54.53 44.14
N SER A 156 -2.89 -54.71 45.49
CA SER A 156 -3.33 -53.64 46.40
C SER A 156 -2.33 -52.46 46.42
N ILE A 157 -1.04 -52.74 46.60
CA ILE A 157 0.05 -51.67 46.55
C ILE A 157 0.02 -50.95 45.28
N ILE A 158 -0.01 -51.62 44.13
CA ILE A 158 0.01 -51.00 42.79
C ILE A 158 -1.25 -50.18 42.55
N GLY A 159 -2.45 -50.68 42.95
CA GLY A 159 -3.70 -49.94 42.82
C GLY A 159 -3.70 -48.63 43.62
N GLN A 160 -3.14 -48.64 44.84
CA GLN A 160 -3.06 -47.48 45.72
C GLN A 160 -1.93 -46.50 45.34
N MET A 161 -0.93 -46.92 44.55
CA MET A 161 0.23 -46.11 44.20
C MET A 161 -0.14 -44.87 43.38
N ARG A 162 -1.27 -44.82 42.68
CA ARG A 162 -1.78 -43.69 41.85
C ARG A 162 -0.67 -42.98 41.07
N TYR A 163 0.08 -43.73 40.26
CA TYR A 163 1.23 -43.22 39.50
C TYR A 163 1.14 -43.69 38.04
N ARG A 164 2.14 -43.33 37.22
CA ARG A 164 2.15 -43.69 35.78
C ARG A 164 2.17 -45.21 35.59
N LYS A 165 1.31 -45.77 34.74
CA LYS A 165 1.14 -47.20 34.51
C LYS A 165 2.48 -47.94 34.29
N LYS A 166 3.41 -47.37 33.50
CA LYS A 166 4.74 -47.97 33.28
C LYS A 166 5.55 -48.15 34.55
N VAL A 167 5.48 -47.20 35.46
CA VAL A 167 6.20 -47.29 36.75
C VAL A 167 5.50 -48.22 37.71
N GLN A 168 4.15 -48.30 37.66
CA GLN A 168 3.39 -49.34 38.38
C GLN A 168 3.81 -50.72 37.90
N ASP A 169 3.92 -50.91 36.59
CA ASP A 169 4.36 -52.17 35.98
C ASP A 169 5.79 -52.55 36.42
N ASP A 170 6.73 -51.55 36.38
CA ASP A 170 8.12 -51.79 36.81
C ASP A 170 8.18 -52.17 38.31
N VAL A 171 7.39 -51.51 39.19
CA VAL A 171 7.31 -51.81 40.63
C VAL A 171 6.63 -53.15 40.88
N MET A 172 5.60 -53.51 40.11
CA MET A 172 4.96 -54.81 40.19
C MET A 172 5.95 -55.96 39.90
N ALA A 173 6.77 -55.79 38.84
CA ALA A 173 7.80 -56.76 38.48
C ALA A 173 8.90 -56.87 39.57
N GLU A 174 9.31 -55.73 40.16
CA GLU A 174 10.29 -55.70 41.26
C GLU A 174 9.75 -56.42 42.51
N LEU A 175 8.50 -56.18 42.93
CA LEU A 175 7.87 -56.80 44.06
C LEU A 175 7.63 -58.30 43.81
N ALA A 176 7.14 -58.67 42.61
CA ALA A 176 6.92 -60.10 42.30
C ALA A 176 8.26 -60.87 42.29
N GLY A 177 9.33 -60.29 41.70
CA GLY A 177 10.64 -60.92 41.74
C GLY A 177 11.17 -61.10 43.15
N HIS A 178 10.97 -60.14 44.06
CA HIS A 178 11.39 -60.23 45.42
C HIS A 178 10.65 -61.37 46.14
N PHE A 179 9.33 -61.53 45.99
CA PHE A 179 8.60 -62.67 46.53
C PHE A 179 9.04 -64.00 45.90
N GLU A 180 9.30 -64.07 44.60
CA GLU A 180 9.80 -65.27 43.94
C GLU A 180 11.17 -65.72 44.51
N ASP A 181 12.08 -64.76 44.66
CA ASP A 181 13.44 -65.06 45.17
C ASP A 181 13.35 -65.57 46.61
N GLU A 182 12.56 -64.94 47.45
CA GLU A 182 12.40 -65.36 48.84
C GLU A 182 11.68 -66.74 49.00
N LEU A 183 10.78 -67.05 48.05
CA LEU A 183 10.00 -68.33 48.11
C LEU A 183 10.71 -69.45 47.32
N ARG A 184 11.85 -69.24 46.76
CA ARG A 184 12.61 -70.18 45.89
C ARG A 184 12.97 -71.48 46.66
N ASP A 185 13.37 -71.34 47.89
CA ASP A 185 13.91 -72.45 48.71
C ASP A 185 12.81 -73.32 49.38
N CYS A 186 11.52 -72.95 49.27
CA CYS A 186 10.44 -73.68 49.81
C CYS A 186 10.09 -74.89 48.93
N LYS A 187 10.04 -76.10 49.55
CA LYS A 187 9.84 -77.34 48.78
C LYS A 187 8.35 -77.75 48.70
N THR A 188 7.50 -77.25 49.58
CA THR A 188 6.05 -77.55 49.59
C THR A 188 5.19 -76.32 49.46
N ASN A 189 3.97 -76.44 48.94
CA ASN A 189 3.06 -75.33 48.79
C ASN A 189 2.66 -74.68 50.11
N GLU A 190 2.54 -75.49 51.17
CA GLU A 190 2.23 -75.02 52.53
C GLU A 190 3.33 -74.19 53.15
N GLU A 191 4.58 -74.58 52.95
CA GLU A 191 5.76 -73.79 53.38
C GLU A 191 5.81 -72.45 52.60
N ARG A 192 5.48 -72.44 51.28
CA ARG A 192 5.41 -71.21 50.47
C ARG A 192 4.33 -70.28 50.96
N GLU A 193 3.16 -70.77 51.33
CA GLU A 193 2.06 -69.95 51.90
C GLU A 193 2.42 -69.36 53.26
N GLN A 194 3.01 -70.19 54.18
CA GLN A 194 3.43 -69.69 55.48
C GLN A 194 4.51 -68.64 55.40
N LYS A 195 5.52 -68.87 54.57
CA LYS A 195 6.60 -67.89 54.35
C LYS A 195 6.08 -66.62 53.68
N ALA A 196 5.16 -66.73 52.73
CA ALA A 196 4.52 -65.57 52.09
C ALA A 196 3.72 -64.74 53.12
N ARG A 197 2.99 -65.35 54.06
CA ARG A 197 2.28 -64.65 55.16
C ARG A 197 3.24 -63.85 56.04
N ARG A 198 4.39 -64.42 56.43
CA ARG A 198 5.42 -63.68 57.19
C ARG A 198 5.99 -62.52 56.43
N LEU A 199 6.34 -62.71 55.16
CA LEU A 199 6.80 -61.63 54.30
C LEU A 199 5.75 -60.53 54.17
N ILE A 200 4.45 -60.84 54.06
CA ILE A 200 3.36 -59.85 53.99
C ILE A 200 3.30 -59.06 55.31
N GLU A 201 3.46 -59.66 56.45
CA GLU A 201 3.52 -59.00 57.78
C GLU A 201 4.72 -58.04 57.85
N ASP A 202 5.90 -58.45 57.34
CA ASP A 202 7.11 -57.65 57.34
C ASP A 202 7.00 -56.44 56.40
N PHE A 203 6.22 -56.52 55.29
CA PHE A 203 5.96 -55.36 54.33
C PHE A 203 5.07 -54.31 55.00
N GLY A 204 4.30 -54.63 56.02
CA GLY A 204 3.46 -53.66 56.71
C GLY A 204 2.28 -53.13 55.93
N ASP A 205 1.91 -51.86 56.18
CA ASP A 205 0.74 -51.25 55.55
C ASP A 205 0.98 -50.98 54.05
N ALA A 206 0.21 -51.63 53.19
CA ALA A 206 0.20 -51.55 51.78
C ALA A 206 0.03 -50.07 51.25
N LYS A 207 -0.74 -49.26 51.99
CA LYS A 207 -1.00 -47.85 51.63
C LYS A 207 0.23 -46.98 51.87
N LEU A 208 0.92 -47.21 53.02
CA LEU A 208 2.14 -46.48 53.33
C LEU A 208 3.25 -46.84 52.32
N LEU A 209 3.41 -48.11 51.99
CA LEU A 209 4.36 -48.63 51.06
C LEU A 209 4.11 -48.07 49.65
N ALA A 210 2.86 -48.01 49.20
CA ALA A 210 2.50 -47.38 47.90
C ALA A 210 2.87 -45.92 47.84
N VAL A 211 2.71 -45.14 48.93
CA VAL A 211 3.11 -43.74 49.00
C VAL A 211 4.63 -43.58 48.97
N LEU A 212 5.37 -44.42 49.71
CA LEU A 212 6.85 -44.38 49.72
C LEU A 212 7.45 -44.73 48.37
N LEU A 213 6.95 -45.79 47.73
CA LEU A 213 7.39 -46.20 46.39
C LEU A 213 7.09 -45.10 45.35
N ARG A 214 5.92 -44.47 45.43
CA ARG A 214 5.59 -43.32 44.58
C ARG A 214 6.56 -42.18 44.78
N ARG A 215 6.90 -41.83 46.04
CA ARG A 215 7.87 -40.76 46.35
C ARG A 215 9.27 -41.10 45.86
N ALA A 216 9.76 -42.33 46.08
CA ALA A 216 11.05 -42.79 45.61
C ALA A 216 11.17 -42.71 44.06
N LYS A 217 10.21 -43.28 43.34
CA LYS A 217 10.21 -43.23 41.86
C LYS A 217 10.00 -41.81 41.30
N LYS A 218 9.35 -40.91 42.08
CA LYS A 218 9.25 -39.48 41.70
C LYS A 218 10.59 -38.77 41.81
N ARG A 219 11.43 -39.06 42.83
CA ARG A 219 12.77 -38.48 43.01
C ARG A 219 13.79 -38.96 41.95
N CYS A 220 13.63 -40.16 41.45
CA CYS A 220 14.50 -40.76 40.42
C CYS A 220 14.17 -40.30 38.98
N ARG A 221 13.41 -39.24 38.78
CA ARG A 221 13.15 -38.72 37.43
C ARG A 221 14.40 -38.06 36.84
N PRO A 222 14.85 -38.44 35.63
CA PRO A 222 15.99 -37.82 35.02
C PRO A 222 15.68 -36.34 34.69
N LEU A 223 16.62 -35.43 35.02
CA LEU A 223 16.50 -33.96 34.87
C LEU A 223 16.08 -33.54 33.46
N TRP A 224 16.60 -34.23 32.43
CA TRP A 224 16.27 -33.92 31.04
C TRP A 224 14.75 -33.95 30.75
N ARG A 225 13.96 -34.81 31.41
CA ARG A 225 12.50 -34.85 31.22
C ARG A 225 11.80 -33.61 31.77
N THR A 226 12.33 -33.06 32.85
CA THR A 226 11.82 -31.83 33.45
C THR A 226 12.19 -30.64 32.53
N VAL A 227 13.40 -30.63 32.04
CA VAL A 227 13.85 -29.60 31.08
C VAL A 227 12.99 -29.64 29.83
N VAL A 228 12.83 -30.81 29.19
CA VAL A 228 11.99 -30.95 27.98
C VAL A 228 10.54 -30.51 28.25
N ALA A 229 9.95 -30.92 29.38
CA ALA A 229 8.58 -30.51 29.69
C ALA A 229 8.44 -28.97 29.87
N ARG A 230 9.43 -28.34 30.51
CA ARG A 230 9.48 -26.89 30.69
C ARG A 230 9.67 -26.16 29.37
N THR A 231 10.58 -26.65 28.53
CA THR A 231 10.79 -26.09 27.19
C THR A 231 9.50 -26.09 26.35
N PHE A 232 8.78 -27.25 26.36
CA PHE A 232 7.48 -27.31 25.65
C PHE A 232 6.42 -26.40 26.26
N GLN A 233 6.37 -26.26 27.59
CA GLN A 233 5.48 -25.29 28.22
C GLN A 233 5.80 -23.86 27.81
N THR A 234 7.09 -23.48 27.80
CA THR A 234 7.53 -22.15 27.38
C THR A 234 7.18 -21.88 25.92
N ILE A 235 7.47 -22.85 25.02
CA ILE A 235 7.10 -22.73 23.60
C ILE A 235 5.58 -22.59 23.43
N GLY A 236 4.78 -23.39 24.19
CA GLY A 236 3.33 -23.30 24.15
C GLY A 236 2.80 -21.93 24.59
N VAL A 237 3.39 -21.35 25.64
CA VAL A 237 3.05 -19.99 26.10
C VAL A 237 3.45 -18.95 25.05
N LEU A 238 4.64 -19.07 24.45
CA LEU A 238 5.07 -18.15 23.38
C LEU A 238 4.15 -18.21 22.17
N ILE A 239 3.73 -19.39 21.73
CA ILE A 239 2.78 -19.56 20.62
C ILE A 239 1.42 -18.93 20.98
N LEU A 240 0.94 -19.12 22.21
CA LEU A 240 -0.31 -18.51 22.65
C LEU A 240 -0.21 -16.98 22.67
N CYS A 241 0.88 -16.44 23.21
CA CYS A 241 1.13 -14.99 23.20
C CYS A 241 1.19 -14.44 21.79
N LEU A 242 1.88 -15.14 20.87
CA LEU A 242 1.96 -14.76 19.46
C LEU A 242 0.56 -14.79 18.81
N ALA A 243 -0.23 -15.82 19.05
CA ALA A 243 -1.58 -15.93 18.52
C ALA A 243 -2.50 -14.80 19.03
N LEU A 244 -2.43 -14.49 20.32
CA LEU A 244 -3.19 -13.39 20.92
C LEU A 244 -2.73 -12.03 20.35
N TYR A 245 -1.43 -11.82 20.22
CA TYR A 245 -0.87 -10.61 19.61
C TYR A 245 -1.31 -10.46 18.15
N THR A 246 -1.21 -11.53 17.35
CA THR A 246 -1.62 -11.51 15.94
C THR A 246 -3.13 -11.25 15.80
N THR A 247 -3.95 -11.86 16.64
CA THR A 247 -5.39 -11.61 16.65
C THR A 247 -5.71 -10.15 17.00
N TRP A 248 -5.09 -9.61 18.05
CA TRP A 248 -5.23 -8.21 18.42
C TRP A 248 -4.78 -7.28 17.28
N PHE A 249 -3.65 -7.58 16.65
CA PHE A 249 -3.09 -6.80 15.56
C PHE A 249 -4.00 -6.78 14.32
N LEU A 250 -4.58 -7.93 13.96
CA LEU A 250 -5.46 -8.04 12.78
C LEU A 250 -6.87 -7.49 13.02
N THR A 251 -7.34 -7.47 14.26
CA THR A 251 -8.69 -6.99 14.61
C THR A 251 -8.74 -5.51 14.97
N GLY A 252 -7.64 -4.80 14.84
CA GLY A 252 -7.55 -3.37 15.07
C GLY A 252 -8.55 -2.59 14.22
N LYS A 253 -9.13 -1.52 14.81
CA LYS A 253 -10.05 -0.61 14.12
C LYS A 253 -9.48 0.81 14.13
N PRO A 254 -9.70 1.59 13.06
CA PRO A 254 -9.33 3.00 13.07
C PRO A 254 -10.26 3.80 14.00
N VAL A 255 -9.76 4.91 14.50
CA VAL A 255 -10.54 5.90 15.24
C VAL A 255 -10.41 7.24 14.54
N ILE A 256 -11.53 7.72 14.00
CA ILE A 256 -11.62 9.01 13.34
C ILE A 256 -11.86 10.06 14.43
N SER A 257 -10.82 10.82 14.76
CA SER A 257 -10.84 11.81 15.86
C SER A 257 -10.81 13.25 15.37
N VAL A 258 -10.35 13.49 14.14
CA VAL A 258 -10.20 14.81 13.54
C VAL A 258 -11.07 14.91 12.30
N ASP A 259 -11.87 15.95 12.20
CA ASP A 259 -12.62 16.28 11.00
C ASP A 259 -11.74 17.07 10.02
N TYR A 260 -10.92 16.33 9.26
CA TYR A 260 -10.04 16.94 8.26
C TYR A 260 -10.81 17.55 7.08
N LEU A 261 -12.04 17.10 6.80
CA LEU A 261 -12.91 17.71 5.79
C LEU A 261 -13.29 19.13 6.19
N GLU A 262 -13.69 19.31 7.46
CA GLU A 262 -14.00 20.64 7.97
C GLU A 262 -12.75 21.55 7.99
N ILE A 263 -11.58 21.01 8.36
CA ILE A 263 -10.32 21.77 8.33
C ILE A 263 -10.01 22.28 6.92
N ILE A 264 -10.13 21.41 5.88
CA ILE A 264 -9.91 21.82 4.49
C ILE A 264 -10.93 22.87 4.06
N ASN A 265 -12.20 22.69 4.40
CA ASN A 265 -13.25 23.64 4.08
C ASN A 265 -12.99 25.01 4.73
N GLN A 266 -12.60 25.02 6.00
CA GLN A 266 -12.26 26.27 6.70
C GLN A 266 -11.00 26.94 6.13
N MET A 267 -9.97 26.16 5.79
CA MET A 267 -8.73 26.67 5.20
C MET A 267 -8.96 27.31 3.83
N SER A 268 -9.89 26.76 3.05
CA SER A 268 -10.20 27.21 1.69
C SER A 268 -11.25 28.32 1.65
N ARG A 269 -12.04 28.48 2.73
CA ARG A 269 -13.14 29.46 2.77
C ARG A 269 -12.59 30.85 3.03
N PRO A 270 -12.77 31.82 2.09
CA PRO A 270 -12.42 33.20 2.33
C PRO A 270 -13.38 33.84 3.33
N GLN A 271 -12.91 34.87 4.04
CA GLN A 271 -13.74 35.64 4.97
C GLN A 271 -14.55 36.75 4.28
N ILE A 272 -15.19 36.43 3.15
CA ILE A 272 -15.92 37.37 2.29
C ILE A 272 -17.33 36.83 2.06
N THR A 273 -18.25 37.67 1.62
CA THR A 273 -19.67 37.32 1.41
C THR A 273 -19.87 36.32 0.26
N ASP A 274 -20.82 35.39 0.41
CA ASP A 274 -21.11 34.36 -0.62
C ASP A 274 -21.52 34.93 -1.98
N THR A 275 -22.01 36.17 -2.03
CA THR A 275 -22.35 36.89 -3.28
C THR A 275 -21.16 37.14 -4.20
N ASP A 276 -19.94 37.16 -3.64
CA ASP A 276 -18.69 37.38 -4.37
C ASP A 276 -18.01 36.08 -4.81
N ASN A 277 -18.68 34.94 -4.59
CA ASN A 277 -18.17 33.63 -4.94
C ASN A 277 -18.40 33.29 -6.42
N ALA A 278 -17.35 32.91 -7.12
CA ALA A 278 -17.40 32.45 -8.52
C ALA A 278 -18.07 31.07 -8.67
N TRP A 279 -18.01 30.21 -7.65
CA TRP A 279 -18.40 28.82 -7.77
C TRP A 279 -19.83 28.60 -8.27
N PRO A 280 -20.87 29.31 -7.80
CA PRO A 280 -22.22 29.14 -8.34
C PRO A 280 -22.34 29.42 -9.84
N HIS A 281 -21.56 30.36 -10.37
CA HIS A 281 -21.48 30.63 -11.80
C HIS A 281 -20.82 29.50 -12.57
N TYR A 282 -19.69 28.97 -12.04
CA TYR A 282 -19.03 27.82 -12.65
C TYR A 282 -19.92 26.59 -12.64
N GLU A 283 -20.60 26.29 -11.53
CA GLU A 283 -21.54 25.18 -11.43
C GLU A 283 -22.70 25.30 -12.44
N LYS A 284 -23.22 26.50 -12.63
CA LYS A 284 -24.20 26.77 -13.67
C LYS A 284 -23.61 26.59 -15.08
N ALA A 285 -22.40 27.08 -15.32
CA ALA A 285 -21.69 26.86 -16.58
C ALA A 285 -21.52 25.37 -16.88
N PHE A 286 -21.17 24.55 -15.87
CA PHE A 286 -21.06 23.09 -16.02
C PHE A 286 -22.38 22.45 -16.42
N SER A 287 -23.49 22.87 -15.83
CA SER A 287 -24.81 22.35 -16.17
C SER A 287 -25.29 22.71 -17.59
N LEU A 288 -24.73 23.76 -18.16
CA LEU A 288 -25.04 24.24 -19.51
C LEU A 288 -24.05 23.72 -20.56
N LEU A 289 -22.92 23.16 -20.16
CA LEU A 289 -21.88 22.70 -21.08
C LEU A 289 -22.36 21.54 -21.94
N VAL A 290 -22.25 21.71 -23.24
CA VAL A 290 -22.41 20.66 -24.24
C VAL A 290 -21.04 20.07 -24.53
N GLU A 291 -20.81 18.81 -24.19
CA GLU A 291 -19.54 18.15 -24.44
C GLU A 291 -19.19 18.12 -25.94
N PRO A 292 -17.89 18.19 -26.30
CA PRO A 292 -17.46 18.01 -27.68
C PRO A 292 -17.84 16.61 -28.17
N ASN A 293 -18.34 16.52 -29.41
CA ASN A 293 -18.69 15.27 -30.02
C ASN A 293 -17.43 14.40 -30.31
N GLU A 294 -17.61 13.14 -30.68
CA GLU A 294 -16.49 12.22 -30.91
C GLU A 294 -15.60 12.64 -32.10
N SER A 295 -16.11 13.40 -33.07
CA SER A 295 -15.33 13.97 -34.15
C SER A 295 -14.37 15.02 -33.61
N LEU A 296 -14.87 15.97 -32.84
CA LEU A 296 -14.04 17.00 -32.18
C LEU A 296 -13.03 16.39 -31.20
N LYS A 297 -13.43 15.41 -30.38
CA LYS A 297 -12.51 14.72 -29.46
C LYS A 297 -11.35 14.02 -30.17
N ARG A 298 -11.51 13.62 -31.44
CA ARG A 298 -10.45 12.98 -32.26
C ARG A 298 -9.50 13.99 -32.90
N MET A 299 -9.90 15.22 -33.05
CA MET A 299 -9.04 16.24 -33.62
C MET A 299 -7.83 16.49 -32.73
N ALA A 300 -6.66 16.65 -33.31
CA ALA A 300 -5.40 16.94 -32.58
C ALA A 300 -5.56 18.15 -31.65
N ALA A 301 -6.30 19.15 -32.12
CA ALA A 301 -6.62 20.39 -31.40
C ALA A 301 -7.35 20.17 -30.06
N PHE A 302 -8.09 19.05 -29.90
CA PHE A 302 -8.83 18.72 -28.68
C PHE A 302 -8.12 17.69 -27.79
N LYS A 303 -7.18 16.92 -28.35
CA LYS A 303 -6.43 15.91 -27.60
C LYS A 303 -5.34 16.49 -26.70
N ASN A 304 -4.74 17.59 -27.14
CA ASN A 304 -3.58 18.14 -26.46
C ASN A 304 -3.68 19.66 -26.38
N TYR A 305 -3.77 20.24 -25.18
CA TYR A 305 -3.80 21.69 -24.97
C TYR A 305 -2.66 22.44 -25.66
N ARG A 306 -1.45 21.88 -25.64
CA ARG A 306 -0.26 22.47 -26.22
C ARG A 306 -0.32 22.50 -27.73
N GLU A 307 -0.98 21.54 -28.36
CA GLU A 307 -1.19 21.52 -29.80
C GLU A 307 -2.23 22.55 -30.26
N ALA A 308 -3.25 22.78 -29.43
CA ALA A 308 -4.29 23.76 -29.72
C ALA A 308 -3.73 25.20 -29.82
N VAL A 309 -2.72 25.55 -29.03
CA VAL A 309 -2.11 26.89 -29.04
C VAL A 309 -1.45 27.22 -30.38
N TYR A 310 -0.93 26.22 -31.09
CA TYR A 310 -0.21 26.42 -32.36
C TYR A 310 -1.10 26.25 -33.60
N LEU A 311 -2.36 25.83 -33.46
CA LEU A 311 -3.29 25.63 -34.56
C LEU A 311 -4.06 26.93 -34.86
N GLN A 312 -3.82 27.51 -36.03
CA GLN A 312 -4.63 28.64 -36.50
C GLN A 312 -6.00 28.14 -37.01
N PHE A 313 -7.07 28.83 -36.66
CA PHE A 313 -8.43 28.44 -37.05
C PHE A 313 -8.59 28.39 -38.58
N ASN A 314 -8.02 29.34 -39.31
CA ASN A 314 -8.07 29.43 -40.77
C ASN A 314 -7.27 28.33 -41.51
N LYS A 315 -6.42 27.58 -40.82
CA LYS A 315 -5.69 26.43 -41.37
C LYS A 315 -6.45 25.10 -41.23
N LEU A 316 -7.54 25.07 -40.49
CA LEU A 316 -8.40 23.91 -40.35
C LEU A 316 -9.24 23.73 -41.63
N THR A 317 -9.64 22.49 -41.90
CA THR A 317 -10.56 22.21 -42.99
C THR A 317 -11.91 22.86 -42.76
N THR A 318 -12.64 23.17 -43.81
CA THR A 318 -13.98 23.81 -43.72
C THR A 318 -14.94 23.02 -42.81
N THR A 319 -14.84 21.69 -42.86
CA THR A 319 -15.65 20.82 -42.01
C THR A 319 -15.30 20.98 -40.52
N GLU A 320 -14.00 20.99 -40.21
CA GLU A 320 -13.52 21.17 -38.83
C GLU A 320 -13.90 22.56 -38.29
N GLN A 321 -13.71 23.61 -39.10
CA GLN A 321 -14.15 24.95 -38.72
C GLN A 321 -15.64 25.02 -38.43
N LEU A 322 -16.48 24.37 -39.26
CA LEU A 322 -17.92 24.33 -39.04
C LEU A 322 -18.32 23.62 -37.77
N GLU A 323 -17.69 22.47 -37.48
CA GLU A 323 -17.95 21.70 -36.26
C GLU A 323 -17.51 22.50 -35.03
N ILE A 324 -16.37 23.16 -35.05
CA ILE A 324 -15.88 24.00 -33.93
C ILE A 324 -16.84 25.17 -33.72
N ARG A 325 -17.22 25.90 -34.78
CA ARG A 325 -18.17 27.02 -34.69
C ARG A 325 -19.47 26.59 -34.04
N LYS A 326 -20.05 25.49 -34.50
CA LYS A 326 -21.29 24.96 -33.95
C LYS A 326 -21.15 24.60 -32.45
N TRP A 327 -20.03 23.98 -32.08
CA TRP A 327 -19.79 23.60 -30.68
C TRP A 327 -19.60 24.84 -29.79
N VAL A 328 -18.86 25.84 -30.23
CA VAL A 328 -18.68 27.12 -29.53
C VAL A 328 -20.01 27.85 -29.36
N GLU A 329 -20.82 27.95 -30.45
CA GLU A 329 -22.15 28.56 -30.39
C GLU A 329 -23.09 27.85 -29.43
N GLN A 330 -23.11 26.51 -29.40
CA GLN A 330 -23.89 25.72 -28.46
C GLN A 330 -23.49 25.99 -27.02
N ASN A 331 -22.25 26.33 -26.76
CA ASN A 331 -21.69 26.60 -25.43
C ASN A 331 -21.70 28.08 -25.05
N ASN A 332 -22.31 28.96 -25.84
CA ASN A 332 -22.32 30.40 -25.58
C ASN A 332 -22.96 30.74 -24.21
N ALA A 333 -24.03 30.08 -23.82
CA ALA A 333 -24.64 30.26 -22.50
C ALA A 333 -23.75 29.79 -21.35
N ALA A 334 -23.08 28.66 -21.52
CA ALA A 334 -22.10 28.15 -20.54
C ALA A 334 -20.90 29.11 -20.42
N TRP A 335 -20.42 29.63 -21.56
CA TRP A 335 -19.32 30.60 -21.58
C TRP A 335 -19.69 31.91 -20.86
N GLN A 336 -20.88 32.45 -21.07
CA GLN A 336 -21.34 33.66 -20.37
C GLN A 336 -21.31 33.52 -18.85
N GLU A 337 -21.79 32.39 -18.33
CA GLU A 337 -21.72 32.11 -16.90
C GLU A 337 -20.27 31.93 -16.42
N PHE A 338 -19.43 31.22 -17.18
CA PHE A 338 -18.00 31.09 -16.89
C PHE A 338 -17.31 32.46 -16.81
N ALA A 339 -17.52 33.32 -17.80
CA ALA A 339 -16.94 34.66 -17.85
C ALA A 339 -17.44 35.53 -16.68
N ALA A 340 -18.75 35.50 -16.37
CA ALA A 340 -19.31 36.20 -15.21
C ALA A 340 -18.70 35.70 -13.88
N GLY A 341 -18.53 34.39 -13.74
CA GLY A 341 -17.83 33.78 -12.59
C GLY A 341 -16.39 34.25 -12.49
N SER A 342 -15.65 34.33 -13.60
CA SER A 342 -14.25 34.76 -13.62
C SER A 342 -14.03 36.17 -13.07
N LEU A 343 -15.01 37.04 -13.14
CA LEU A 343 -14.97 38.41 -12.61
C LEU A 343 -15.12 38.48 -11.09
N LYS A 344 -15.53 37.41 -10.44
CA LYS A 344 -15.65 37.35 -8.98
C LYS A 344 -14.25 37.35 -8.34
N PRO A 345 -14.11 37.90 -7.13
CA PRO A 345 -12.78 38.01 -6.47
C PRO A 345 -12.20 36.67 -6.04
N TYR A 346 -13.04 35.63 -5.81
CA TYR A 346 -12.60 34.29 -5.38
C TYR A 346 -13.55 33.21 -5.87
N SER A 347 -13.09 31.96 -5.79
CA SER A 347 -13.90 30.77 -5.98
C SER A 347 -13.76 29.85 -4.78
N TYR A 348 -14.89 29.55 -4.13
CA TYR A 348 -14.96 28.60 -3.03
C TYR A 348 -16.03 27.57 -3.29
N ARG A 349 -15.63 26.31 -3.27
CA ARG A 349 -16.51 25.14 -3.31
C ARG A 349 -16.43 24.42 -1.97
N LYS A 350 -17.57 24.23 -1.30
CA LYS A 350 -17.62 23.35 -0.15
C LYS A 350 -17.34 21.93 -0.61
N VAL A 351 -16.31 21.33 -0.04
CA VAL A 351 -15.92 19.94 -0.32
C VAL A 351 -16.79 19.03 0.51
N GLU A 352 -17.28 17.95 -0.11
CA GLU A 352 -18.11 16.93 0.54
C GLU A 352 -17.64 15.54 0.10
N TYR A 353 -17.86 14.53 0.94
CA TYR A 353 -17.56 13.17 0.56
C TYR A 353 -18.51 12.65 -0.50
N ASN A 354 -17.97 11.98 -1.51
CA ASN A 354 -18.79 11.35 -2.56
C ASN A 354 -19.42 10.03 -2.09
N GLU A 355 -18.82 9.39 -1.09
CA GLU A 355 -19.20 8.07 -0.63
C GLU A 355 -20.28 8.14 0.46
N LYS A 356 -21.24 7.22 0.37
CA LYS A 356 -22.31 7.06 1.38
C LYS A 356 -21.85 6.19 2.56
N ASP A 357 -20.87 5.32 2.35
CA ASP A 357 -20.34 4.43 3.39
C ASP A 357 -19.32 5.18 4.25
N GLU A 358 -19.54 5.21 5.56
CA GLU A 358 -18.64 5.80 6.55
C GLU A 358 -17.22 5.24 6.47
N SER A 359 -17.09 3.94 6.10
CA SER A 359 -15.79 3.29 6.00
C SER A 359 -14.90 3.83 4.88
N ASP A 360 -15.49 4.48 3.90
CA ASP A 360 -14.85 4.95 2.67
C ASP A 360 -14.76 6.48 2.58
N LYS A 361 -15.25 7.19 3.61
CA LYS A 361 -15.16 8.64 3.74
C LYS A 361 -13.72 9.08 4.04
N MET A 362 -12.88 9.13 3.03
CA MET A 362 -11.52 9.70 3.09
C MET A 362 -11.41 10.86 2.11
N LEU A 363 -10.64 11.88 2.48
CA LEU A 363 -10.36 13.03 1.60
C LEU A 363 -9.72 12.59 0.28
N TRP A 364 -8.89 11.55 0.33
CA TRP A 364 -8.26 10.96 -0.85
C TRP A 364 -9.25 10.43 -1.89
N ASN A 365 -10.44 10.01 -1.47
CA ASN A 365 -11.48 9.47 -2.36
C ASN A 365 -12.34 10.56 -3.02
N ILE A 366 -12.07 11.84 -2.73
CA ILE A 366 -12.84 12.96 -3.30
C ILE A 366 -12.45 13.13 -4.77
N ILE A 367 -13.43 12.95 -5.64
CA ILE A 367 -13.29 13.12 -7.07
C ILE A 367 -13.42 14.62 -7.43
N LEU A 368 -12.58 15.08 -8.35
CA LEU A 368 -12.54 16.47 -8.83
C LEU A 368 -13.03 16.58 -10.29
N PRO A 369 -14.29 16.23 -10.61
CA PRO A 369 -14.79 16.18 -11.99
C PRO A 369 -14.83 17.58 -12.63
N HIS A 370 -14.97 18.62 -11.83
CA HIS A 370 -15.02 20.01 -12.28
C HIS A 370 -13.74 20.46 -13.00
N LEU A 371 -12.60 19.86 -12.75
CA LEU A 371 -11.34 20.22 -13.41
C LEU A 371 -11.37 19.92 -14.90
N GLY A 372 -11.90 18.76 -15.29
CA GLY A 372 -12.10 18.42 -16.69
C GLY A 372 -13.06 19.39 -17.37
N THR A 373 -14.17 19.68 -16.72
CA THR A 373 -15.21 20.59 -17.22
C THR A 373 -14.72 22.03 -17.40
N LEU A 374 -13.95 22.56 -16.42
CA LEU A 374 -13.29 23.86 -16.55
C LEU A 374 -12.30 23.88 -17.69
N SER A 375 -11.57 22.80 -17.88
CA SER A 375 -10.65 22.66 -19.00
C SER A 375 -11.35 22.69 -20.36
N ASP A 376 -12.51 22.05 -20.48
CA ASP A 376 -13.29 22.06 -21.74
C ASP A 376 -13.93 23.42 -22.01
N LEU A 377 -14.40 24.12 -20.96
CA LEU A 377 -14.84 25.51 -21.08
C LEU A 377 -13.72 26.43 -21.54
N ALA A 378 -12.52 26.31 -20.99
CA ALA A 378 -11.36 27.08 -21.42
C ALA A 378 -11.01 26.83 -22.89
N LYS A 379 -11.07 25.58 -23.37
CA LYS A 379 -10.90 25.23 -24.79
C LYS A 379 -11.95 25.94 -25.67
N ALA A 380 -13.22 25.89 -25.24
CA ALA A 380 -14.28 26.62 -25.97
C ALA A 380 -13.98 28.12 -26.02
N GLY A 381 -13.49 28.70 -24.93
CA GLY A 381 -13.07 30.09 -24.87
C GLY A 381 -11.94 30.43 -25.85
N ILE A 382 -10.90 29.58 -25.92
CA ILE A 382 -9.81 29.79 -26.88
C ILE A 382 -10.30 29.74 -28.33
N TRP A 383 -11.16 28.79 -28.69
CA TRP A 383 -11.73 28.74 -30.02
C TRP A 383 -12.62 29.94 -30.32
N ARG A 384 -13.34 30.41 -29.29
CA ARG A 384 -14.12 31.63 -29.36
C ARG A 384 -13.22 32.84 -29.60
N CYS A 385 -12.14 33.03 -28.86
CA CYS A 385 -11.13 34.09 -29.11
C CYS A 385 -10.68 34.11 -30.56
N ARG A 386 -10.34 32.98 -31.13
CA ARG A 386 -9.85 32.86 -32.51
C ARG A 386 -10.92 33.22 -33.55
N MET A 387 -12.16 32.86 -33.30
CA MET A 387 -13.29 33.26 -34.14
C MET A 387 -13.55 34.77 -34.07
N GLU A 388 -13.40 35.38 -32.88
CA GLU A 388 -13.54 36.85 -32.70
C GLU A 388 -12.40 37.63 -33.38
N ILE A 389 -11.19 37.08 -33.33
CA ILE A 389 -10.04 37.64 -34.10
C ILE A 389 -10.33 37.64 -35.59
N GLU A 390 -10.86 36.55 -36.16
CA GLU A 390 -11.24 36.51 -37.59
C GLU A 390 -12.37 37.47 -37.96
N GLN A 391 -13.23 37.80 -37.00
CA GLN A 391 -14.32 38.78 -37.17
C GLN A 391 -13.85 40.21 -36.95
N GLY A 392 -12.55 40.44 -36.70
CA GLY A 392 -11.99 41.76 -36.44
C GLY A 392 -12.41 42.35 -35.09
N GLN A 393 -12.65 41.51 -34.10
CA GLN A 393 -13.09 41.88 -32.73
C GLN A 393 -12.05 41.52 -31.65
N PRO A 394 -10.80 42.03 -31.73
CA PRO A 394 -9.70 41.64 -30.84
C PRO A 394 -9.98 41.98 -29.36
N HIS A 395 -10.76 43.01 -29.07
CA HIS A 395 -11.11 43.36 -27.69
C HIS A 395 -12.00 42.30 -27.00
N LEU A 396 -12.89 41.65 -27.77
CA LEU A 396 -13.69 40.54 -27.21
C LEU A 396 -12.80 39.33 -26.97
N ALA A 397 -11.91 38.99 -27.90
CA ALA A 397 -10.93 37.93 -27.76
C ALA A 397 -10.06 38.11 -26.50
N VAL A 398 -9.54 39.33 -26.27
CA VAL A 398 -8.79 39.69 -25.07
C VAL A 398 -9.61 39.50 -23.82
N ALA A 399 -10.89 39.91 -23.80
CA ALA A 399 -11.77 39.74 -22.63
C ALA A 399 -11.96 38.26 -22.30
N ASP A 400 -12.13 37.41 -23.31
CA ASP A 400 -12.26 35.95 -23.16
C ASP A 400 -10.97 35.30 -22.62
N CYS A 401 -9.78 35.72 -23.15
CA CYS A 401 -8.51 35.26 -22.61
C CYS A 401 -8.31 35.65 -21.14
N LEU A 402 -8.66 36.87 -20.75
CA LEU A 402 -8.60 37.34 -19.39
C LEU A 402 -9.56 36.55 -18.47
N ALA A 403 -10.74 36.13 -18.99
CA ALA A 403 -11.64 35.26 -18.21
C ALA A 403 -10.99 33.90 -17.89
N ILE A 404 -10.26 33.33 -18.86
CA ILE A 404 -9.51 32.08 -18.66
C ILE A 404 -8.39 32.25 -17.60
N VAL A 405 -7.62 33.34 -17.69
CA VAL A 405 -6.55 33.63 -16.72
C VAL A 405 -7.12 33.81 -15.31
N ARG A 406 -8.26 34.54 -15.15
CA ARG A 406 -8.92 34.73 -13.84
C ARG A 406 -9.44 33.41 -13.28
N ALA A 407 -10.08 32.58 -14.10
CA ALA A 407 -10.50 31.25 -13.68
C ALA A 407 -9.31 30.37 -13.26
N GLY A 408 -8.19 30.47 -13.96
CA GLY A 408 -6.93 29.84 -13.56
C GLY A 408 -6.47 30.27 -12.17
N LYS A 409 -6.48 31.59 -11.89
CA LYS A 409 -6.16 32.14 -10.55
C LYS A 409 -7.08 31.57 -9.46
N HIS A 410 -8.37 31.43 -9.75
CA HIS A 410 -9.32 30.86 -8.77
C HIS A 410 -8.91 29.45 -8.33
N LEU A 411 -8.49 28.60 -9.28
CA LEU A 411 -7.99 27.25 -8.96
C LEU A 411 -6.63 27.27 -8.27
N GLN A 412 -5.72 28.16 -8.67
CA GLN A 412 -4.40 28.30 -8.03
C GLN A 412 -4.52 28.70 -6.56
N ASN A 413 -5.53 29.45 -6.18
CA ASN A 413 -5.80 29.85 -4.82
C ASN A 413 -6.47 28.76 -3.97
N ASN A 414 -6.91 27.64 -4.59
CA ASN A 414 -7.47 26.52 -3.86
C ASN A 414 -6.36 25.80 -3.09
N LYS A 415 -6.61 25.61 -1.80
CA LYS A 415 -5.62 25.01 -0.88
C LYS A 415 -5.86 23.51 -0.67
N MET A 416 -6.90 22.93 -1.28
CA MET A 416 -7.25 21.53 -1.08
C MET A 416 -6.25 20.58 -1.77
N SER A 417 -5.96 20.82 -3.06
CA SER A 417 -5.18 19.88 -3.86
C SER A 417 -4.18 20.60 -4.76
N THR A 418 -2.96 20.06 -4.87
CA THR A 418 -1.96 20.50 -5.85
C THR A 418 -2.46 20.34 -7.28
N VAL A 419 -3.29 19.32 -7.56
CA VAL A 419 -3.87 19.09 -8.89
C VAL A 419 -4.75 20.28 -9.32
N GLU A 420 -5.58 20.85 -8.42
CA GLU A 420 -6.36 22.06 -8.72
C GLU A 420 -5.44 23.23 -9.03
N GLN A 421 -4.38 23.44 -8.24
CA GLN A 421 -3.40 24.52 -8.46
C GLN A 421 -2.66 24.37 -9.80
N LEU A 422 -2.27 23.16 -10.17
CA LEU A 422 -1.60 22.88 -11.45
C LEU A 422 -2.53 23.10 -12.65
N VAL A 423 -3.78 22.66 -12.56
CA VAL A 423 -4.79 22.93 -13.59
C VAL A 423 -5.02 24.44 -13.70
N GLY A 424 -5.11 25.14 -12.57
CA GLY A 424 -5.21 26.59 -12.54
C GLY A 424 -4.04 27.28 -13.23
N SER A 425 -2.81 26.84 -12.98
CA SER A 425 -1.61 27.36 -13.64
C SER A 425 -1.63 27.09 -15.15
N SER A 426 -2.10 25.90 -15.55
CA SER A 426 -2.24 25.55 -16.97
C SER A 426 -3.27 26.43 -17.70
N LEU A 427 -4.41 26.73 -17.06
CA LEU A 427 -5.42 27.64 -17.62
C LEU A 427 -4.89 29.06 -17.74
N ALA A 428 -4.20 29.57 -16.73
CA ALA A 428 -3.60 30.89 -16.77
C ALA A 428 -2.55 30.97 -17.89
N GLY A 429 -1.69 29.96 -18.01
CA GLY A 429 -0.70 29.88 -19.10
C GLY A 429 -1.34 29.83 -20.49
N LEU A 430 -2.45 29.12 -20.65
CA LEU A 430 -3.21 29.04 -21.89
C LEU A 430 -3.76 30.42 -22.29
N GLY A 431 -4.36 31.14 -21.36
CA GLY A 431 -4.86 32.50 -21.60
C GLY A 431 -3.74 33.48 -21.94
N CYS A 432 -2.59 33.40 -21.26
CA CYS A 432 -1.41 34.23 -21.55
C CYS A 432 -0.84 33.94 -22.94
N ALA A 433 -0.69 32.69 -23.33
CA ALA A 433 -0.19 32.34 -24.67
C ALA A 433 -1.11 32.83 -25.79
N GLU A 434 -2.43 32.80 -25.60
CA GLU A 434 -3.36 33.36 -26.59
C GLU A 434 -3.32 34.88 -26.63
N ILE A 435 -3.09 35.57 -25.49
CA ILE A 435 -2.81 37.02 -25.46
C ILE A 435 -1.56 37.36 -26.25
N GLU A 436 -0.48 36.59 -26.11
CA GLU A 436 0.73 36.78 -26.93
C GLU A 436 0.45 36.59 -28.41
N HIS A 437 -0.37 35.61 -28.77
CA HIS A 437 -0.80 35.40 -30.15
C HIS A 437 -1.61 36.58 -30.70
N ILE A 438 -2.53 37.13 -29.89
CA ILE A 438 -3.31 38.31 -30.24
C ILE A 438 -2.37 39.51 -30.45
N ALA A 439 -1.46 39.75 -29.53
CA ALA A 439 -0.46 40.83 -29.65
C ALA A 439 0.48 40.69 -30.86
N ALA A 440 0.72 39.45 -31.34
CA ALA A 440 1.54 39.17 -32.51
C ALA A 440 0.79 39.32 -33.83
N THR A 441 -0.53 39.23 -33.85
CA THR A 441 -1.32 39.10 -35.09
C THR A 441 -2.34 40.21 -35.31
N GLN A 442 -2.64 41.00 -34.29
CA GLN A 442 -3.66 42.05 -34.32
C GLN A 442 -3.02 43.43 -34.11
N ASP A 443 -3.58 44.44 -34.77
CA ASP A 443 -3.16 45.83 -34.62
C ASP A 443 -3.83 46.42 -33.35
N LEU A 444 -3.21 46.18 -32.18
CA LEU A 444 -3.63 46.80 -30.93
C LEU A 444 -2.96 48.17 -30.76
N SER A 445 -3.69 49.14 -30.23
CA SER A 445 -3.08 50.43 -29.90
C SER A 445 -2.18 50.36 -28.65
N ALA A 446 -1.32 51.35 -28.46
CA ALA A 446 -0.49 51.46 -27.26
C ALA A 446 -1.35 51.50 -25.97
N GLU A 447 -2.51 52.20 -26.03
CA GLU A 447 -3.50 52.25 -24.92
C GLU A 447 -4.12 50.87 -24.64
N ASP A 448 -4.45 50.09 -25.69
CA ASP A 448 -4.98 48.71 -25.52
C ASP A 448 -3.95 47.82 -24.85
N LEU A 449 -2.68 47.89 -25.24
CA LEU A 449 -1.57 47.13 -24.64
C LEU A 449 -1.33 47.52 -23.19
N GLU A 450 -1.37 48.80 -22.86
CA GLU A 450 -1.26 49.30 -21.50
C GLU A 450 -2.42 48.79 -20.62
N GLN A 451 -3.66 48.96 -21.10
CA GLN A 451 -4.85 48.51 -20.38
C GLN A 451 -4.82 46.99 -20.15
N LEU A 452 -4.40 46.20 -21.12
CA LEU A 452 -4.25 44.77 -21.03
C LEU A 452 -3.20 44.37 -19.99
N GLY A 453 -2.02 45.01 -20.01
CA GLY A 453 -0.97 44.81 -19.00
C GLY A 453 -1.45 45.12 -17.58
N GLN A 454 -2.18 46.26 -17.44
CA GLN A 454 -2.78 46.65 -16.14
C GLN A 454 -3.84 45.64 -15.67
N GLN A 455 -4.67 45.11 -16.58
CA GLN A 455 -5.69 44.07 -16.22
C GLN A 455 -5.03 42.78 -15.78
N LEU A 456 -3.99 42.30 -16.48
CA LEU A 456 -3.21 41.12 -16.07
C LEU A 456 -2.56 41.32 -14.70
N THR A 457 -1.92 42.49 -14.47
CA THR A 457 -1.32 42.79 -13.16
C THR A 457 -2.35 42.83 -12.03
N LYS A 458 -3.56 43.34 -12.28
CA LYS A 458 -4.68 43.30 -11.30
C LYS A 458 -5.16 41.88 -10.97
N ILE A 459 -4.98 40.94 -11.90
CA ILE A 459 -5.31 39.53 -11.59
C ILE A 459 -4.38 38.99 -10.50
N TYR A 460 -3.10 39.33 -10.51
CA TYR A 460 -2.10 38.86 -9.56
C TYR A 460 -1.44 40.02 -8.79
N PRO A 461 -2.16 40.73 -7.91
CA PRO A 461 -1.66 41.92 -7.21
C PRO A 461 -0.47 41.62 -6.30
N ASP A 462 -0.41 40.41 -5.73
CA ASP A 462 0.64 39.92 -4.84
C ASP A 462 1.68 39.04 -5.58
N GLY A 463 1.69 39.09 -6.92
CA GLY A 463 2.48 38.24 -7.79
C GLY A 463 1.84 36.90 -8.09
N TYR A 464 2.42 36.15 -9.01
CA TYR A 464 1.92 34.84 -9.44
C TYR A 464 2.06 33.80 -8.29
N PRO A 465 0.99 33.09 -7.91
CA PRO A 465 1.01 32.20 -6.74
C PRO A 465 1.83 30.95 -7.02
N LEU A 466 2.64 30.53 -6.06
CA LEU A 466 3.38 29.29 -6.08
C LEU A 466 2.54 28.18 -5.40
N THR A 467 2.91 26.94 -5.71
CA THR A 467 2.27 25.73 -5.14
C THR A 467 2.29 25.74 -3.61
N ASN A 468 1.24 25.18 -3.01
CA ASN A 468 1.11 24.97 -1.57
C ASN A 468 0.67 23.53 -1.30
N LEU A 469 1.40 22.81 -0.45
CA LEU A 469 1.16 21.40 -0.13
C LEU A 469 0.37 21.18 1.18
N GLU A 470 -0.18 22.22 1.80
CA GLU A 470 -0.92 22.06 3.06
C GLU A 470 -2.15 21.15 2.92
N GLY A 471 -2.89 21.25 1.81
CA GLY A 471 -4.01 20.36 1.54
C GLY A 471 -3.58 18.92 1.37
N GLU A 472 -2.49 18.67 0.66
CA GLU A 472 -1.90 17.32 0.49
C GLU A 472 -1.48 16.73 1.84
N LYS A 473 -0.87 17.54 2.70
CA LYS A 473 -0.51 17.16 4.07
C LYS A 473 -1.75 16.75 4.86
N ILE A 474 -2.82 17.53 4.80
CA ILE A 474 -4.08 17.24 5.49
C ILE A 474 -4.71 15.96 4.95
N MET A 475 -4.71 15.75 3.62
CA MET A 475 -5.19 14.50 3.02
C MET A 475 -4.37 13.28 3.48
N PHE A 476 -3.04 13.43 3.59
CA PHE A 476 -2.19 12.37 4.13
C PHE A 476 -2.54 12.05 5.59
N LEU A 477 -2.72 13.07 6.43
CA LEU A 477 -3.08 12.90 7.85
C LEU A 477 -4.48 12.28 8.01
N ASP A 478 -5.42 12.60 7.12
CA ASP A 478 -6.73 11.95 7.07
C ASP A 478 -6.60 10.46 6.75
N VAL A 479 -5.79 10.10 5.77
CA VAL A 479 -5.51 8.68 5.47
C VAL A 479 -4.84 7.97 6.64
N VAL A 480 -3.93 8.62 7.36
CA VAL A 480 -3.30 8.03 8.56
C VAL A 480 -4.36 7.66 9.60
N GLN A 481 -5.34 8.52 9.91
CA GLN A 481 -6.38 8.18 10.89
C GLN A 481 -7.30 7.04 10.42
N HIS A 482 -7.46 6.83 9.12
CA HIS A 482 -8.27 5.74 8.57
C HIS A 482 -7.51 4.41 8.47
N LEU A 483 -6.19 4.45 8.37
CA LEU A 483 -5.36 3.25 8.20
C LEU A 483 -4.72 2.75 9.48
N PHE A 484 -4.63 3.58 10.54
CA PHE A 484 -4.02 3.20 11.81
C PHE A 484 -5.06 2.99 12.91
N THR A 485 -4.71 2.12 13.88
CA THR A 485 -5.44 2.07 15.15
C THR A 485 -5.14 3.31 15.97
N ASP A 486 -5.92 3.54 17.02
CA ASP A 486 -5.66 4.54 18.04
C ASP A 486 -5.29 3.83 19.35
N GLY A 487 -4.29 4.37 20.04
CA GLY A 487 -3.83 3.84 21.34
C GLY A 487 -2.77 2.74 21.25
N GLY A 488 -2.11 2.51 22.38
CA GLY A 488 -0.97 1.62 22.51
C GLY A 488 0.38 2.33 22.30
N PRO A 489 1.50 1.59 22.28
CA PRO A 489 2.83 2.18 22.09
C PRO A 489 2.93 2.93 20.76
N GLY A 490 3.31 4.22 20.78
CA GLY A 490 3.44 5.05 19.59
C GLY A 490 2.11 5.40 18.90
N GLY A 491 1.01 5.53 19.66
CA GLY A 491 -0.29 6.00 19.20
C GLY A 491 -1.08 5.01 18.33
N GLY A 492 -0.54 3.85 18.01
CA GLY A 492 -1.22 2.83 17.22
C GLY A 492 -0.36 2.18 16.14
N HIS A 493 -0.95 1.23 15.40
CA HIS A 493 -0.28 0.50 14.33
C HIS A 493 -1.11 0.50 13.04
N LEU A 494 -0.44 0.31 11.91
CA LEU A 494 -1.06 0.18 10.59
C LEU A 494 -1.97 -1.06 10.53
N ILE A 495 -3.20 -0.91 10.06
CA ILE A 495 -4.21 -1.97 9.97
C ILE A 495 -4.04 -2.70 8.62
N PRO A 496 -3.61 -3.99 8.60
CA PRO A 496 -3.21 -4.66 7.35
C PRO A 496 -4.31 -4.68 6.29
N LYS A 497 -5.56 -4.97 6.69
CA LYS A 497 -6.69 -5.04 5.77
C LYS A 497 -7.00 -3.67 5.15
N ARG A 498 -7.04 -2.62 5.98
CA ARG A 498 -7.30 -1.25 5.49
C ARG A 498 -6.21 -0.77 4.55
N PHE A 499 -4.97 -1.10 4.86
CA PHE A 499 -3.83 -0.75 4.03
C PHE A 499 -3.88 -1.46 2.67
N LEU A 500 -4.22 -2.76 2.64
CA LEU A 500 -4.44 -3.52 1.41
C LEU A 500 -5.57 -2.91 0.57
N ASP A 501 -6.73 -2.65 1.18
CA ASP A 501 -7.88 -2.06 0.49
C ASP A 501 -7.53 -0.69 -0.10
N PHE A 502 -6.77 0.12 0.62
CA PHE A 502 -6.30 1.44 0.17
C PHE A 502 -5.35 1.34 -1.02
N GLU A 503 -4.31 0.49 -0.95
CA GLU A 503 -3.33 0.34 -2.03
C GLU A 503 -3.96 -0.20 -3.33
N LEU A 504 -4.90 -1.13 -3.23
CA LEU A 504 -5.61 -1.64 -4.40
C LEU A 504 -6.46 -0.57 -5.08
N ARG A 505 -7.14 0.27 -4.31
CA ARG A 505 -7.92 1.40 -4.85
C ARG A 505 -7.02 2.43 -5.53
N THR A 506 -5.92 2.79 -4.92
CA THR A 506 -4.95 3.75 -5.50
C THR A 506 -4.29 3.21 -6.77
N SER A 507 -4.14 1.89 -6.89
CA SER A 507 -3.61 1.21 -8.08
C SER A 507 -4.66 0.98 -9.18
N GLY A 508 -5.91 1.43 -9.01
CA GLY A 508 -7.01 1.25 -9.97
C GLY A 508 -7.54 -0.19 -10.06
N VAL A 509 -7.20 -1.04 -9.11
CA VAL A 509 -7.71 -2.42 -9.03
C VAL A 509 -9.03 -2.43 -8.29
N HIS A 510 -10.15 -2.58 -9.02
CA HIS A 510 -11.50 -2.62 -8.45
C HIS A 510 -11.97 -4.02 -8.05
N GLU A 511 -11.20 -5.06 -8.29
CA GLU A 511 -11.54 -6.43 -7.89
C GLU A 511 -11.32 -6.62 -6.38
N ARG A 512 -12.21 -7.42 -5.75
CA ARG A 512 -12.04 -7.77 -4.34
C ARG A 512 -10.68 -8.44 -4.12
N PRO A 513 -9.89 -7.98 -3.13
CA PRO A 513 -8.57 -8.51 -2.89
C PRO A 513 -8.65 -10.00 -2.57
N ASN A 514 -7.76 -10.77 -3.17
CA ASN A 514 -7.58 -12.18 -2.82
C ASN A 514 -7.16 -12.26 -1.34
N GLU A 515 -7.86 -13.04 -0.52
CA GLU A 515 -7.57 -13.18 0.92
C GLU A 515 -6.10 -13.55 1.21
N HIS A 516 -5.40 -14.12 0.23
CA HIS A 516 -3.98 -14.45 0.33
C HIS A 516 -3.04 -13.23 0.39
N LEU A 517 -3.48 -12.09 -0.14
CA LEU A 517 -2.69 -10.86 -0.10
C LEU A 517 -2.55 -10.28 1.30
N ILE A 518 -3.42 -10.67 2.25
CA ILE A 518 -3.37 -10.14 3.62
C ILE A 518 -2.05 -10.49 4.35
N VAL A 519 -1.40 -11.60 3.99
CA VAL A 519 -0.16 -12.04 4.66
C VAL A 519 1.02 -11.07 4.44
N PRO A 520 1.40 -10.73 3.17
CA PRO A 520 2.46 -9.75 2.94
C PRO A 520 2.11 -8.38 3.54
N TYR A 521 0.84 -7.96 3.46
CA TYR A 521 0.41 -6.70 4.06
C TYR A 521 0.45 -6.71 5.59
N THR A 522 0.22 -7.86 6.21
CA THR A 522 0.42 -8.03 7.65
C THR A 522 1.89 -7.86 8.02
N ALA A 523 2.81 -8.45 7.25
CA ALA A 523 4.25 -8.27 7.48
C ALA A 523 4.69 -6.81 7.30
N THR A 524 4.21 -6.14 6.26
CA THR A 524 4.45 -4.71 6.04
C THR A 524 3.91 -3.88 7.21
N ALA A 525 2.68 -4.13 7.64
CA ALA A 525 2.08 -3.40 8.76
C ALA A 525 2.81 -3.62 10.09
N MET A 526 3.37 -4.82 10.32
CA MET A 526 4.18 -5.12 11.52
C MET A 526 5.51 -4.38 11.54
N THR A 527 6.09 -4.10 10.37
CA THR A 527 7.37 -3.42 10.23
C THR A 527 7.24 -1.91 10.02
N HIS A 528 6.05 -1.44 9.65
CA HIS A 528 5.76 -0.01 9.48
C HIS A 528 5.95 0.74 10.80
N ILE A 529 6.40 2.00 10.72
CA ILE A 529 6.45 2.92 11.86
C ILE A 529 5.06 3.12 12.48
N ARG A 530 5.03 3.51 13.74
CA ARG A 530 3.79 3.74 14.48
C ARG A 530 3.09 5.03 14.03
N ARG A 531 1.81 5.17 14.42
CA ARG A 531 0.95 6.30 14.03
C ARG A 531 1.58 7.65 14.33
N ASP A 532 2.04 7.87 15.56
CA ASP A 532 2.62 9.16 15.97
C ASP A 532 3.89 9.47 15.18
N GLU A 533 4.79 8.49 15.02
CA GLU A 533 6.00 8.62 14.21
C GLU A 533 5.68 8.88 12.73
N THR A 534 4.57 8.29 12.22
CA THR A 534 4.09 8.54 10.85
C THR A 534 3.63 9.99 10.69
N ILE A 535 2.88 10.52 11.66
CA ILE A 535 2.41 11.90 11.68
C ILE A 535 3.60 12.88 11.77
N ASP A 536 4.54 12.64 12.68
CA ASP A 536 5.72 13.47 12.84
C ASP A 536 6.58 13.50 11.58
N LYS A 537 6.77 12.33 10.97
CA LYS A 537 7.52 12.22 9.71
C LYS A 537 6.80 12.87 8.55
N ALA A 538 5.47 12.80 8.49
CA ALA A 538 4.69 13.52 7.49
C ALA A 538 4.85 15.04 7.65
N ASN A 539 4.73 15.54 8.87
CA ASN A 539 4.96 16.97 9.15
C ASN A 539 6.36 17.40 8.69
N GLU A 540 7.39 16.65 9.05
CA GLU A 540 8.78 16.94 8.65
C GLU A 540 8.92 17.00 7.12
N ILE A 541 8.42 15.98 6.41
CA ILE A 541 8.56 15.88 4.95
C ILE A 541 7.77 16.99 4.24
N TYR A 542 6.49 17.18 4.58
CA TYR A 542 5.67 18.20 3.93
C TYR A 542 6.15 19.62 4.25
N ASP A 543 6.64 19.90 5.45
CA ASP A 543 7.23 21.20 5.81
C ASP A 543 8.53 21.43 5.02
N GLN A 544 9.36 20.40 4.82
CA GLN A 544 10.55 20.47 3.97
C GLN A 544 10.17 20.71 2.51
N LEU A 545 9.21 19.95 1.97
CA LEU A 545 8.74 20.11 0.59
C LEU A 545 8.14 21.50 0.35
N ASN A 546 7.31 22.00 1.28
CA ASN A 546 6.73 23.35 1.18
C ASN A 546 7.79 24.46 1.16
N LYS A 547 8.94 24.27 1.80
CA LYS A 547 10.08 25.18 1.69
C LYS A 547 10.78 25.02 0.32
N THR A 548 11.00 23.78 -0.09
CA THR A 548 11.73 23.45 -1.31
C THR A 548 11.00 23.95 -2.57
N ILE A 549 9.69 23.79 -2.66
CA ILE A 549 8.90 24.21 -3.82
C ILE A 549 8.85 25.74 -4.00
N LYS A 550 9.18 26.51 -2.99
CA LYS A 550 9.30 28.00 -3.06
C LYS A 550 10.65 28.48 -3.55
N ILE A 551 11.64 27.60 -3.61
CA ILE A 551 12.97 27.87 -4.16
C ILE A 551 12.90 27.71 -5.67
N SER A 552 13.52 28.63 -6.44
CA SER A 552 13.51 28.54 -7.90
C SER A 552 14.09 27.21 -8.41
N PRO A 553 13.66 26.69 -9.57
CA PRO A 553 14.26 25.51 -10.18
C PRO A 553 15.78 25.63 -10.33
N TYR A 554 16.28 26.81 -10.75
CA TYR A 554 17.70 27.06 -10.86
C TYR A 554 18.44 26.96 -9.53
N ASP A 555 17.93 27.63 -8.48
CA ASP A 555 18.55 27.57 -7.16
C ASP A 555 18.54 26.15 -6.59
N ARG A 556 17.48 25.38 -6.84
CA ARG A 556 17.41 23.95 -6.45
C ARG A 556 18.49 23.15 -7.17
N HIS A 557 18.66 23.37 -8.45
CA HIS A 557 19.66 22.70 -9.28
C HIS A 557 21.09 23.00 -8.79
N ILE A 558 21.44 24.28 -8.64
CA ILE A 558 22.79 24.71 -8.22
C ILE A 558 23.12 24.25 -6.80
N ASN A 559 22.15 24.35 -5.87
CA ASN A 559 22.35 23.96 -4.47
C ASN A 559 22.13 22.45 -4.24
N ARG A 560 21.86 21.68 -5.29
CA ARG A 560 21.59 20.23 -5.21
C ARG A 560 20.57 19.88 -4.13
N ILE A 561 19.46 20.62 -4.12
CA ILE A 561 18.37 20.38 -3.17
C ILE A 561 17.65 19.10 -3.61
N LYS A 562 17.46 18.20 -2.64
CA LYS A 562 16.86 16.88 -2.92
C LYS A 562 15.43 16.99 -3.45
N THR A 563 15.14 16.19 -4.44
CA THR A 563 13.78 15.97 -4.95
C THR A 563 12.95 15.14 -4.00
N SER A 564 11.64 15.07 -4.21
CA SER A 564 10.74 14.20 -3.43
C SER A 564 11.15 12.73 -3.56
N ASP A 565 11.54 12.29 -4.75
CA ASP A 565 11.97 10.91 -5.00
C ASP A 565 13.29 10.59 -4.30
N GLU A 566 14.24 11.53 -4.25
CA GLU A 566 15.48 11.34 -3.50
C GLU A 566 15.23 11.25 -1.99
N ILE A 567 14.31 12.05 -1.45
CA ILE A 567 13.87 11.95 -0.04
C ILE A 567 13.26 10.58 0.23
N LEU A 568 12.41 10.07 -0.69
CA LEU A 568 11.79 8.76 -0.55
C LEU A 568 12.79 7.61 -0.64
N THR A 569 13.79 7.69 -1.52
CA THR A 569 14.81 6.62 -1.65
C THR A 569 15.63 6.43 -0.38
N GLU A 570 15.76 7.47 0.45
CA GLU A 570 16.41 7.39 1.76
C GLU A 570 15.54 6.72 2.85
N LEU A 571 14.24 6.60 2.62
CA LEU A 571 13.31 5.98 3.54
C LEU A 571 13.16 4.48 3.24
N PRO A 572 13.51 3.58 4.19
CA PRO A 572 13.32 2.15 4.00
C PRO A 572 11.86 1.79 3.74
N ARG A 573 11.57 1.20 2.57
CA ARG A 573 10.19 0.87 2.14
C ARG A 573 9.39 0.10 3.18
N TYR A 574 10.02 -0.86 3.85
CA TYR A 574 9.33 -1.69 4.85
C TYR A 574 8.88 -0.93 6.10
N LYS A 575 9.52 0.22 6.40
CA LYS A 575 9.13 1.11 7.51
C LYS A 575 8.18 2.23 7.10
N TYR A 576 8.30 2.70 5.87
CA TYR A 576 7.65 3.92 5.38
C TYR A 576 6.79 3.66 4.14
N SER A 577 6.20 2.44 4.04
CA SER A 577 5.44 2.03 2.85
C SER A 577 4.32 2.98 2.48
N LEU A 578 3.64 3.60 3.46
CA LEU A 578 2.58 4.57 3.20
C LEU A 578 3.10 5.80 2.45
N PHE A 579 4.29 6.31 2.82
CA PHE A 579 4.92 7.43 2.10
C PHE A 579 5.25 7.06 0.66
N HIS A 580 5.68 5.83 0.43
CA HIS A 580 5.96 5.33 -0.91
C HIS A 580 4.72 5.09 -1.79
N ILE A 581 3.52 5.13 -1.23
CA ILE A 581 2.26 5.11 -1.98
C ILE A 581 1.79 6.53 -2.28
N PHE A 582 1.94 7.45 -1.33
CA PHE A 582 1.43 8.82 -1.44
C PHE A 582 2.33 9.78 -2.21
N LEU A 583 3.65 9.61 -2.07
CA LEU A 583 4.62 10.52 -2.68
C LEU A 583 5.25 10.01 -4.00
N PRO A 584 5.09 8.74 -4.45
CA PRO A 584 5.74 8.29 -5.68
C PRO A 584 4.98 8.71 -6.93
N GLY A 585 5.74 8.89 -8.00
CA GLY A 585 5.21 9.10 -9.36
C GLY A 585 4.81 10.53 -9.70
N SER A 586 4.61 11.38 -8.71
CA SER A 586 4.60 12.81 -8.84
C SER A 586 5.74 13.35 -8.01
N ASP A 587 6.88 13.58 -8.61
CA ASP A 587 7.91 14.38 -7.96
C ASP A 587 7.31 15.76 -7.68
N ARG A 588 6.85 15.98 -6.43
CA ARG A 588 6.20 17.24 -6.03
C ARG A 588 7.09 18.45 -6.29
N VAL A 589 8.38 18.24 -6.30
CA VAL A 589 9.36 19.27 -6.67
C VAL A 589 9.29 19.54 -8.17
N SER A 590 9.29 18.50 -9.01
CA SER A 590 9.13 18.66 -10.46
C SER A 590 7.72 19.15 -10.83
N GLU A 591 6.66 18.72 -10.11
CA GLU A 591 5.31 19.30 -10.31
C GLU A 591 5.29 20.80 -10.04
N SER A 592 6.04 21.29 -9.03
CA SER A 592 6.14 22.72 -8.76
C SER A 592 6.81 23.48 -9.91
N GLU A 593 7.63 22.85 -10.74
CA GLU A 593 8.22 23.45 -11.93
C GLU A 593 7.16 23.83 -12.96
N LEU A 594 6.06 23.10 -13.05
CA LEU A 594 4.92 23.46 -13.90
C LEU A 594 4.34 24.83 -13.51
N VAL A 595 4.31 25.14 -12.21
CA VAL A 595 3.87 26.44 -11.73
C VAL A 595 4.88 27.53 -12.05
N TYR A 596 6.18 27.23 -11.93
CA TYR A 596 7.23 28.16 -12.38
C TYR A 596 7.18 28.43 -13.89
N ARG A 597 6.88 27.42 -14.71
CA ARG A 597 6.63 27.63 -16.16
C ARG A 597 5.45 28.57 -16.39
N GLY A 598 4.34 28.37 -15.65
CA GLY A 598 3.18 29.28 -15.70
C GLY A 598 3.51 30.70 -15.26
N LYS A 599 4.31 30.85 -14.20
CA LYS A 599 4.81 32.14 -13.73
C LYS A 599 5.66 32.82 -14.82
N THR A 600 6.60 32.08 -15.40
CA THR A 600 7.49 32.60 -16.46
C THR A 600 6.69 33.03 -17.69
N GLN A 601 5.68 32.23 -18.10
CA GLN A 601 4.76 32.58 -19.19
C GLN A 601 4.01 33.90 -18.89
N TYR A 602 3.47 34.05 -17.68
CA TYR A 602 2.78 35.27 -17.27
C TYR A 602 3.71 36.51 -17.30
N GLU A 603 4.91 36.42 -16.76
CA GLU A 603 5.89 37.48 -16.72
C GLU A 603 6.41 37.81 -18.13
N ALA A 604 6.58 36.81 -18.99
CA ALA A 604 6.91 37.00 -20.40
C ALA A 604 5.80 37.74 -21.15
N THR A 605 4.54 37.37 -20.91
CA THR A 605 3.38 38.06 -21.53
C THR A 605 3.36 39.54 -21.16
N LEU A 606 3.51 39.88 -19.87
CA LEU A 606 3.59 41.29 -19.43
C LEU A 606 4.75 42.03 -20.11
N THR A 607 5.89 41.38 -20.22
CA THR A 607 7.10 41.94 -20.84
C THR A 607 6.89 42.19 -22.34
N ILE A 608 6.25 41.26 -23.05
CA ILE A 608 5.92 41.41 -24.48
C ILE A 608 4.98 42.57 -24.69
N LEU A 609 3.92 42.69 -23.88
CA LEU A 609 2.99 43.84 -23.98
C LEU A 609 3.70 45.16 -23.74
N ALA A 610 4.57 45.24 -22.72
CA ALA A 610 5.36 46.45 -22.45
C ALA A 610 6.37 46.79 -23.54
N LEU A 611 7.01 45.77 -24.16
CA LEU A 611 7.93 45.98 -25.28
C LEU A 611 7.20 46.51 -26.53
N GLN A 612 6.04 45.98 -26.84
CA GLN A 612 5.22 46.43 -27.97
C GLN A 612 4.64 47.84 -27.75
N GLN A 613 4.14 48.12 -26.52
CA GLN A 613 3.70 49.46 -26.14
C GLN A 613 4.86 50.48 -26.31
N TRP A 614 6.06 50.15 -25.77
CA TRP A 614 7.24 50.98 -25.91
C TRP A 614 7.56 51.26 -27.38
N GLN A 615 7.57 50.24 -28.23
CA GLN A 615 7.87 50.38 -29.66
C GLN A 615 6.87 51.31 -30.36
N MET A 616 5.59 51.21 -30.06
CA MET A 616 4.56 52.09 -30.61
C MET A 616 4.74 53.57 -30.20
N GLU A 617 5.14 53.80 -28.97
CA GLU A 617 5.28 55.16 -28.43
C GLU A 617 6.63 55.79 -28.74
N LYS A 618 7.70 55.01 -28.88
CA LYS A 618 9.07 55.48 -29.08
C LYS A 618 9.59 55.30 -30.51
N GLY A 619 8.94 54.42 -31.31
CA GLY A 619 9.30 54.10 -32.67
C GLY A 619 10.30 52.95 -32.81
N ASP A 620 10.93 52.53 -31.77
CA ASP A 620 11.90 51.44 -31.74
C ASP A 620 11.78 50.62 -30.44
N TYR A 621 12.39 49.42 -30.36
CA TYR A 621 12.45 48.63 -29.14
C TYR A 621 13.54 49.13 -28.19
N PRO A 622 13.39 49.01 -26.87
CA PRO A 622 14.40 49.44 -25.91
C PRO A 622 15.70 48.63 -26.05
N GLU A 623 16.84 49.21 -25.65
CA GLU A 623 18.11 48.50 -25.70
C GLU A 623 18.19 47.34 -24.69
N THR A 624 17.58 47.53 -23.52
CA THR A 624 17.54 46.56 -22.43
C THR A 624 16.18 46.55 -21.76
N LEU A 625 15.82 45.44 -21.06
CA LEU A 625 14.60 45.36 -20.23
C LEU A 625 14.61 46.38 -19.08
N ASN A 626 15.77 46.82 -18.59
CA ASN A 626 15.88 47.85 -17.58
C ASN A 626 15.21 49.16 -18.00
N ASN A 627 15.28 49.54 -19.28
CA ASN A 627 14.63 50.73 -19.80
C ASN A 627 13.11 50.71 -19.59
N LEU A 628 12.47 49.52 -19.63
CA LEU A 628 11.04 49.36 -19.35
C LEU A 628 10.72 49.64 -17.88
N VAL A 629 11.60 49.22 -16.97
CA VAL A 629 11.41 49.45 -15.52
C VAL A 629 11.66 50.92 -15.18
N GLU A 630 12.74 51.51 -15.67
CA GLU A 630 13.09 52.90 -15.45
C GLU A 630 12.02 53.88 -15.97
N SER A 631 11.34 53.48 -17.03
CA SER A 631 10.29 54.29 -17.66
C SER A 631 8.87 53.97 -17.21
N GLY A 632 8.72 53.00 -16.27
CA GLY A 632 7.46 52.63 -15.63
C GLY A 632 6.54 51.74 -16.46
N TYR A 633 6.99 51.10 -17.55
CA TYR A 633 6.23 50.11 -18.31
C TYR A 633 6.18 48.78 -17.60
N LEU A 634 7.19 48.42 -16.79
CA LEU A 634 7.23 47.28 -15.90
C LEU A 634 7.52 47.72 -14.48
N LYS A 635 6.96 47.04 -13.51
CA LYS A 635 7.20 47.27 -12.08
C LYS A 635 8.61 46.82 -11.66
N GLU A 636 9.05 45.68 -12.17
CA GLU A 636 10.33 45.04 -11.88
C GLU A 636 10.80 44.22 -13.08
N LEU A 637 12.08 43.85 -13.08
CA LEU A 637 12.61 42.97 -14.11
C LEU A 637 12.00 41.57 -14.01
N PRO A 638 11.59 40.96 -15.14
CA PRO A 638 11.07 39.58 -15.18
C PRO A 638 12.21 38.59 -14.97
N MET A 639 12.40 38.14 -13.75
CA MET A 639 13.46 37.18 -13.40
C MET A 639 13.12 35.79 -13.92
N ASP A 640 14.08 35.16 -14.61
CA ASP A 640 13.93 33.79 -15.08
C ASP A 640 14.15 32.80 -13.95
N PRO A 641 13.14 32.00 -13.49
CA PRO A 641 13.33 31.04 -12.43
C PRO A 641 14.22 29.83 -12.80
N PHE A 642 14.61 29.73 -14.07
CA PHE A 642 15.51 28.71 -14.61
C PHE A 642 16.95 29.20 -14.77
N SER A 643 17.20 30.45 -14.41
CA SER A 643 18.54 31.05 -14.33
C SER A 643 18.63 32.03 -13.14
N ASP A 644 19.81 32.61 -12.90
CA ASP A 644 20.01 33.70 -11.93
C ASP A 644 19.86 35.09 -12.55
N GLN A 645 19.39 35.14 -13.79
CA GLN A 645 19.28 36.36 -14.58
C GLN A 645 17.81 36.67 -14.92
N PRO A 646 17.49 37.89 -15.40
CA PRO A 646 16.21 38.18 -16.05
C PRO A 646 16.01 37.32 -17.30
N LEU A 647 14.75 37.22 -17.77
CA LEU A 647 14.46 36.67 -19.11
C LEU A 647 15.41 37.25 -20.15
N VAL A 648 15.90 36.39 -21.03
CA VAL A 648 16.84 36.81 -22.07
C VAL A 648 16.09 37.59 -23.14
N TYR A 649 16.51 38.83 -23.30
CA TYR A 649 16.00 39.74 -24.30
C TYR A 649 17.09 40.05 -25.35
N LYS A 650 16.79 39.82 -26.62
CA LYS A 650 17.69 40.12 -27.74
C LYS A 650 16.96 41.01 -28.75
N ARG A 651 17.35 42.30 -28.84
CA ARG A 651 16.82 43.24 -29.81
C ARG A 651 17.35 42.91 -31.21
N THR A 652 16.50 42.98 -32.21
CA THR A 652 16.85 42.99 -33.62
C THR A 652 16.41 44.32 -34.24
N ALA A 653 16.70 44.58 -35.52
CA ALA A 653 16.38 45.88 -36.15
C ALA A 653 14.87 46.22 -36.04
N ASP A 654 14.01 45.27 -36.37
CA ASP A 654 12.55 45.48 -36.45
C ASP A 654 11.75 44.61 -35.47
N ASN A 655 12.41 43.83 -34.60
CA ASN A 655 11.76 42.90 -33.71
C ASN A 655 12.67 42.59 -32.50
N PHE A 656 12.25 41.62 -31.66
CA PHE A 656 13.05 41.10 -30.55
C PHE A 656 12.86 39.61 -30.38
N THR A 657 13.73 39.00 -29.60
CA THR A 657 13.53 37.64 -29.06
C THR A 657 13.49 37.74 -27.55
N LEU A 658 12.47 37.10 -26.95
CA LEU A 658 12.31 36.98 -25.49
C LEU A 658 12.14 35.51 -25.11
N TYR A 659 13.00 35.02 -24.22
CA TYR A 659 12.97 33.61 -23.82
C TYR A 659 13.50 33.38 -22.40
N SER A 660 13.12 32.24 -21.83
CA SER A 660 13.74 31.63 -20.66
C SER A 660 14.76 30.59 -21.13
N VAL A 661 15.86 30.41 -20.40
CA VAL A 661 16.85 29.35 -20.69
C VAL A 661 16.25 27.93 -20.53
N GLY A 662 15.07 27.79 -19.93
CA GLY A 662 14.34 26.54 -19.88
C GLY A 662 14.90 25.52 -18.88
N LEU A 663 14.42 24.27 -19.04
CA LEU A 663 14.61 23.20 -18.04
C LEU A 663 16.03 22.64 -17.99
N ASN A 664 16.83 22.83 -19.03
CA ASN A 664 18.22 22.40 -19.08
C ASN A 664 19.18 23.37 -18.39
N PHE A 665 18.69 24.55 -17.92
CA PHE A 665 19.44 25.61 -17.26
C PHE A 665 20.60 26.17 -18.06
N LYS A 666 20.47 26.14 -19.43
CA LYS A 666 21.51 26.62 -20.35
C LYS A 666 20.89 27.53 -21.38
N ASP A 667 21.58 28.64 -21.70
CA ASP A 667 21.21 29.52 -22.82
C ASP A 667 21.62 28.84 -24.13
N ASP A 668 20.65 28.27 -24.86
CA ASP A 668 20.83 27.69 -26.19
C ASP A 668 20.68 28.73 -27.30
N GLY A 669 20.72 30.01 -26.95
CA GLY A 669 20.75 31.15 -27.90
C GLY A 669 19.40 31.56 -28.46
N GLY A 670 18.32 31.15 -27.90
CA GLY A 670 16.94 31.32 -28.38
C GLY A 670 16.50 30.23 -29.36
N GLN A 671 17.13 29.05 -29.30
CA GLN A 671 16.73 27.88 -30.11
C GLN A 671 15.58 27.15 -29.47
N VAL A 672 14.54 26.87 -30.26
CA VAL A 672 13.36 26.11 -29.81
C VAL A 672 13.54 24.64 -30.13
N TYR A 673 13.29 23.77 -29.14
CA TYR A 673 13.19 22.35 -29.43
C TYR A 673 11.99 22.06 -30.32
N ARG A 674 12.18 21.18 -31.32
CA ARG A 674 11.12 20.71 -32.21
C ARG A 674 11.05 19.19 -32.18
N ASP A 675 9.84 18.67 -32.10
CA ASP A 675 9.61 17.20 -32.13
C ASP A 675 9.92 16.61 -33.53
N GLU A 676 9.81 15.30 -33.66
CA GLU A 676 10.03 14.57 -34.92
C GLU A 676 9.10 15.03 -36.07
N LYS A 677 8.04 15.76 -35.77
CA LYS A 677 7.07 16.31 -36.72
C LYS A 677 7.32 17.80 -37.02
N GLY A 678 8.43 18.36 -36.52
CA GLY A 678 8.76 19.76 -36.67
C GLY A 678 7.91 20.72 -35.81
N LYS A 679 7.14 20.20 -34.84
CA LYS A 679 6.34 21.03 -33.96
C LYS A 679 7.19 21.61 -32.83
N PRO A 680 7.08 22.92 -32.54
CA PRO A 680 7.80 23.53 -31.44
C PRO A 680 7.27 23.01 -30.08
N GLN A 681 8.19 22.76 -29.18
CA GLN A 681 7.86 22.45 -27.77
C GLN A 681 8.51 23.54 -26.90
N LEU A 682 7.68 24.31 -26.23
CA LEU A 682 8.13 25.45 -25.42
C LEU A 682 9.04 25.01 -24.25
N TRP A 683 8.76 23.85 -23.66
CA TRP A 683 9.52 23.33 -22.52
C TRP A 683 10.06 21.94 -22.83
N HIS A 684 11.37 21.80 -22.90
CA HIS A 684 12.06 20.53 -23.09
C HIS A 684 13.24 20.44 -22.12
N ASP A 685 13.51 19.26 -21.56
CA ASP A 685 14.46 19.05 -20.46
C ASP A 685 15.91 18.82 -20.94
N GLU A 686 16.12 18.44 -22.20
CA GLU A 686 17.46 18.15 -22.71
C GLU A 686 18.04 19.28 -23.53
N PHE A 687 17.24 19.99 -24.32
CA PHE A 687 17.69 20.98 -25.28
C PHE A 687 16.64 22.04 -25.62
N GLY A 688 17.07 23.27 -25.84
CA GLY A 688 16.28 24.39 -26.35
C GLY A 688 15.73 25.30 -25.26
N ASP A 689 15.59 26.56 -25.63
CA ASP A 689 15.07 27.62 -24.79
C ASP A 689 13.54 27.69 -24.86
N ALA A 690 12.89 28.17 -23.81
CA ALA A 690 11.46 28.46 -23.84
C ALA A 690 11.24 29.87 -24.47
N VAL A 691 11.05 29.89 -25.77
CA VAL A 691 10.93 31.14 -26.56
C VAL A 691 9.47 31.59 -26.59
N PHE A 692 9.18 32.75 -25.98
CA PHE A 692 7.85 33.36 -25.92
C PHE A 692 7.62 34.31 -27.11
N TRP A 693 8.69 34.97 -27.55
CA TRP A 693 8.64 35.87 -28.71
C TRP A 693 9.87 35.71 -29.62
N PRO A 694 9.71 35.69 -30.96
CA PRO A 694 8.45 35.71 -31.72
C PRO A 694 7.61 34.44 -31.42
N VAL A 695 6.30 34.59 -31.56
CA VAL A 695 5.38 33.45 -31.38
C VAL A 695 5.73 32.34 -32.36
N GLN A 696 5.98 31.15 -31.83
CA GLN A 696 6.48 30.03 -32.62
C GLN A 696 5.40 29.45 -33.54
N LYS A 697 5.78 29.12 -34.77
CA LYS A 697 4.90 28.46 -35.75
C LYS A 697 5.38 27.03 -36.00
N SER A 698 4.47 26.13 -36.33
CA SER A 698 4.82 24.77 -36.76
C SER A 698 5.49 24.85 -38.17
N GLU A 699 6.57 24.09 -38.37
CA GLU A 699 7.21 24.01 -39.71
C GLU A 699 6.31 23.36 -40.78
N VAL A 700 5.29 22.64 -40.38
CA VAL A 700 4.27 22.09 -41.29
C VAL A 700 3.40 23.20 -41.90
N GLU A 701 3.52 24.43 -41.39
CA GLU A 701 2.78 25.63 -41.86
C GLU A 701 3.59 26.52 -42.83
N GLN A 702 4.87 26.18 -43.10
CA GLN A 702 5.69 26.81 -44.11
C GLN A 702 5.61 26.04 -45.42
#